data_109f392ce37cab7e3cc09f1e84b2118f
#
_entry.id   109f392ce37cab7e3cc09f1e84b2118f
#
_cell.length_a   1.000
_cell.length_b   1.000
_cell.length_c   1.000
_cell.angle_alpha   90.00
_cell.angle_beta   90.00
_cell.angle_gamma   90.00
#
_symmetry.space_group_name_H-M   'P 1'
#
loop_
_entity.id
_entity.type
_entity.pdbx_description
1 polymer ?
#
loop_
_entity_poly.entity_id
_entity_poly.type
_entity_poly.pdbx_seq_one_letter_code
_entity_poly.pdbx_strand_id
1 'polypeptide(L)'
;MFKTKKGNLKSLDYKKQDYVIKLSNTDSNNLESVLDSKIGLNNQTRQNNISKFGSNQIVVKKFLIFKKILETLIEPFNLLLLFIGILELIIYFLFQRNWITLISAFIIFFMIFLASIVDFIQEYKAYKFNLKLTKIIENDVFIFNDQIKDFNNLNYQNIKNNLIKEKQSNLTIGDVVYLSKGDIIPSDCRIIWSEDLYLDESTLTGESKAIKKQTTNNKTNFLELENILFKETLIVSGNCLAVVININKDNYSNSLLDLIDDEIITDYEKGINKVTKILIYLISILVFIITFISLLKTGISNWTSSLVFGLSIAVSLTPEALPAIISSNLKLASKRLSKNKVVIKKLSVLQNIGSVNILATDKTGTLTLDTTNIETYLDINNQKNKLLKQYFFYNAYFQNNLFDTIDKAIIDQFKTNISDIKLIDHLSFDHNFRISSVLINFNNSNLLITKGSLEEILEITSFINVNNQVINLCDNYKNMIIDQVNSYAKKGYKVLVLSYKNSDVIDNKNLIYLGMVVFSDQIRENVKQVIDTFKAYDIDIKVLSGDNLYTCKNVCDQVGINSNTSLIGKQINNLTKEELIKISQSVNIFYKLSPLDKAKIIDSLKSNNVVGFLGDGVNDAVALKKADVGISVNNASSLAKQSADVILLEKDLNALEHAFIIGRKTFSNAIKYIKITVASNFGILLTLLLATILFKFEVMSPIQLLIQNLIFDFANLIFVFDNVDESSIKKPQKWNIKSIIPFAIFNGLTQVIISFTNFMILYFGFNIKGLDTYSIELFQTCYFIECILTHIMIILVLRTDKLSFFKSIASKQMLISMLFFSVVCFMIVFISSSFNSLGFKMMIGNFNNINLSWWFLILLGLEILAWIISEIIKKIYLNIFKNWI
;
A
#
# COMPACT_ATOMS: atom_id res chain seq x y z
N MET A 1 -23.14 10.36 -26.77
CA MET A 1 -23.75 10.07 -25.46
C MET A 1 -23.07 10.78 -24.27
N PHE A 2 -22.00 11.52 -24.47
CA PHE A 2 -21.22 12.22 -23.42
C PHE A 2 -21.67 13.67 -23.12
N LYS A 3 -22.48 14.30 -23.96
CA LYS A 3 -22.94 15.70 -23.75
C LYS A 3 -24.17 15.86 -22.83
N THR A 4 -24.95 14.82 -22.61
CA THR A 4 -26.20 14.90 -21.80
C THR A 4 -25.99 14.68 -20.29
N LYS A 5 -24.87 14.06 -19.86
CA LYS A 5 -24.57 13.89 -18.41
C LYS A 5 -24.05 15.17 -17.74
N LYS A 6 -23.38 16.08 -18.45
CA LYS A 6 -22.87 17.35 -17.88
C LYS A 6 -23.94 18.38 -17.52
N GLY A 7 -25.09 18.33 -18.17
CA GLY A 7 -26.20 19.26 -17.89
C GLY A 7 -26.97 18.95 -16.62
N ASN A 8 -27.22 17.65 -16.33
CA ASN A 8 -27.92 17.21 -15.14
C ASN A 8 -27.08 17.26 -13.84
N LEU A 9 -25.76 17.15 -13.95
CA LEU A 9 -24.84 17.27 -12.80
C LEU A 9 -24.75 18.72 -12.29
N LYS A 10 -24.74 19.72 -13.19
CA LYS A 10 -24.73 21.15 -12.78
C LYS A 10 -25.98 21.54 -11.99
N SER A 11 -27.18 21.06 -12.36
CA SER A 11 -28.41 21.43 -11.67
C SER A 11 -28.61 20.75 -10.31
N LEU A 12 -28.03 19.56 -10.10
CA LEU A 12 -28.02 18.88 -8.78
C LEU A 12 -27.06 19.55 -7.81
N ASP A 13 -25.96 20.07 -8.31
CA ASP A 13 -24.92 20.72 -7.51
C ASP A 13 -25.41 22.06 -6.93
N TYR A 14 -26.16 22.86 -7.73
CA TYR A 14 -26.74 24.12 -7.26
C TYR A 14 -27.77 23.94 -6.12
N LYS A 15 -28.62 22.92 -6.19
CA LYS A 15 -29.62 22.66 -5.12
C LYS A 15 -28.95 22.28 -3.79
N LYS A 16 -27.86 21.54 -3.84
CA LYS A 16 -27.07 21.17 -2.63
C LYS A 16 -26.35 22.38 -2.05
N GLN A 17 -25.78 23.22 -2.89
CA GLN A 17 -25.13 24.47 -2.46
C GLN A 17 -26.12 25.43 -1.81
N ASP A 18 -27.30 25.62 -2.43
CA ASP A 18 -28.37 26.46 -1.88
C ASP A 18 -28.85 25.95 -0.49
N TYR A 19 -28.90 24.62 -0.29
CA TYR A 19 -29.28 24.05 1.01
C TYR A 19 -28.23 24.36 2.08
N VAL A 20 -26.96 24.21 1.80
CA VAL A 20 -25.86 24.49 2.74
C VAL A 20 -25.79 26.02 3.02
N ILE A 21 -25.96 26.88 2.01
CA ILE A 21 -26.04 28.34 2.19
C ILE A 21 -27.23 28.71 3.09
N LYS A 22 -28.38 28.09 2.92
CA LYS A 22 -29.55 28.28 3.78
C LYS A 22 -29.21 27.92 5.23
N LEU A 23 -28.57 26.78 5.47
CA LEU A 23 -28.11 26.35 6.80
C LEU A 23 -27.06 27.27 7.40
N SER A 24 -26.19 27.83 6.59
CA SER A 24 -25.18 28.83 7.03
C SER A 24 -25.81 30.11 7.55
N ASN A 25 -26.88 30.58 6.89
CA ASN A 25 -27.57 31.83 7.23
C ASN A 25 -28.67 31.65 8.32
N THR A 26 -28.92 30.40 8.76
CA THR A 26 -29.89 30.11 9.81
C THR A 26 -29.27 30.25 11.19
N ASP A 27 -29.99 30.91 12.13
CA ASP A 27 -29.58 31.01 13.52
C ASP A 27 -29.50 29.63 14.18
N SER A 28 -28.55 29.45 15.09
CA SER A 28 -28.31 28.19 15.79
C SER A 28 -29.56 27.62 16.46
N ASN A 29 -30.40 28.49 17.00
CA ASN A 29 -31.66 28.12 17.64
C ASN A 29 -32.75 27.61 16.68
N ASN A 30 -32.65 27.94 15.39
CA ASN A 30 -33.61 27.56 14.35
C ASN A 30 -33.08 26.43 13.44
N LEU A 31 -31.89 25.92 13.67
CA LEU A 31 -31.27 24.87 12.86
C LEU A 31 -32.09 23.57 12.84
N GLU A 32 -32.70 23.18 13.95
CA GLU A 32 -33.53 21.97 14.05
C GLU A 32 -34.67 21.93 13.03
N SER A 33 -35.29 23.07 12.77
CA SER A 33 -36.41 23.17 11.82
C SER A 33 -35.97 23.02 10.36
N VAL A 34 -34.76 23.47 10.03
CA VAL A 34 -34.22 23.36 8.67
C VAL A 34 -33.59 21.99 8.40
N LEU A 35 -32.99 21.38 9.43
CA LEU A 35 -32.42 20.04 9.37
C LEU A 35 -33.44 18.92 9.44
N ASP A 36 -34.65 19.22 9.88
CA ASP A 36 -35.69 18.22 10.19
C ASP A 36 -35.20 17.15 11.18
N SER A 37 -34.31 17.58 12.11
CA SER A 37 -33.66 16.74 13.08
C SER A 37 -33.33 17.53 14.35
N LYS A 38 -33.36 16.87 15.51
CA LYS A 38 -32.81 17.40 16.75
C LYS A 38 -31.28 17.56 16.69
N ILE A 39 -30.77 18.51 17.44
CA ILE A 39 -29.31 18.77 17.56
C ILE A 39 -28.79 18.15 18.87
N GLY A 40 -27.80 17.29 18.74
CA GLY A 40 -27.34 16.42 19.82
C GLY A 40 -28.30 15.24 19.99
N LEU A 41 -27.84 14.05 19.65
CA LEU A 41 -28.68 12.86 19.59
C LEU A 41 -28.28 11.89 20.70
N ASN A 42 -29.27 11.45 21.49
CA ASN A 42 -29.10 10.29 22.35
C ASN A 42 -29.24 8.98 21.53
N ASN A 43 -28.90 7.84 22.09
CA ASN A 43 -28.91 6.56 21.38
C ASN A 43 -30.25 6.25 20.68
N GLN A 44 -31.38 6.60 21.26
CA GLN A 44 -32.71 6.31 20.71
C GLN A 44 -33.06 7.24 19.54
N THR A 45 -32.85 8.56 19.70
CA THR A 45 -33.10 9.55 18.64
C THR A 45 -32.13 9.36 17.48
N ARG A 46 -30.91 8.92 17.75
CA ARG A 46 -29.92 8.61 16.74
C ARG A 46 -30.30 7.42 15.87
N GLN A 47 -30.82 6.33 16.45
CA GLN A 47 -31.33 5.19 15.67
C GLN A 47 -32.51 5.61 14.78
N ASN A 48 -33.38 6.47 15.26
CA ASN A 48 -34.46 7.01 14.45
C ASN A 48 -33.93 7.85 13.27
N ASN A 49 -32.90 8.69 13.49
CA ASN A 49 -32.27 9.46 12.45
C ASN A 49 -31.53 8.60 11.45
N ILE A 50 -30.84 7.54 11.89
CA ILE A 50 -30.22 6.57 10.99
C ILE A 50 -31.25 5.88 10.09
N SER A 51 -32.46 5.56 10.62
CA SER A 51 -33.51 4.96 9.82
C SER A 51 -34.11 5.95 8.81
N LYS A 52 -34.14 7.26 9.13
CA LYS A 52 -34.71 8.33 8.31
C LYS A 52 -33.75 8.86 7.24
N PHE A 53 -32.55 9.19 7.62
CA PHE A 53 -31.54 9.85 6.78
C PHE A 53 -30.41 8.90 6.31
N GLY A 54 -30.24 7.75 6.97
CA GLY A 54 -29.10 6.87 6.78
C GLY A 54 -27.95 7.21 7.70
N SER A 55 -26.78 6.57 7.44
CA SER A 55 -25.53 6.82 8.14
C SER A 55 -24.41 7.20 7.18
N ASN A 56 -23.35 7.83 7.67
CA ASN A 56 -22.22 8.32 6.88
C ASN A 56 -21.28 7.18 6.42
N GLN A 57 -21.85 6.10 5.86
CA GLN A 57 -21.10 4.96 5.38
C GLN A 57 -20.23 5.34 4.17
N ILE A 58 -19.04 4.81 4.11
CA ILE A 58 -18.17 4.98 2.93
C ILE A 58 -18.86 4.33 1.73
N VAL A 59 -19.10 5.11 0.69
CA VAL A 59 -19.69 4.59 -0.56
C VAL A 59 -18.64 3.74 -1.28
N VAL A 60 -18.66 2.45 -1.02
CA VAL A 60 -17.89 1.51 -1.81
C VAL A 60 -18.63 1.27 -3.13
N LYS A 61 -17.97 1.48 -4.27
CA LYS A 61 -18.57 1.18 -5.60
C LYS A 61 -19.17 -0.23 -5.56
N LYS A 62 -20.46 -0.36 -5.90
CA LYS A 62 -21.10 -1.68 -5.97
C LYS A 62 -20.39 -2.55 -6.98
N PHE A 63 -20.12 -3.79 -6.60
CA PHE A 63 -19.57 -4.78 -7.51
C PHE A 63 -20.61 -5.14 -8.56
N LEU A 64 -20.47 -4.57 -9.76
CA LEU A 64 -21.35 -4.82 -10.89
C LEU A 64 -20.88 -6.08 -11.63
N ILE A 65 -21.51 -7.22 -11.34
CA ILE A 65 -21.16 -8.54 -11.87
C ILE A 65 -21.05 -8.52 -13.39
N PHE A 66 -22.06 -8.02 -14.07
CA PHE A 66 -22.11 -8.00 -15.53
C PHE A 66 -20.99 -7.16 -16.16
N LYS A 67 -20.69 -5.99 -15.58
CA LYS A 67 -19.60 -5.11 -16.05
C LYS A 67 -18.24 -5.82 -15.90
N LYS A 68 -18.03 -6.55 -14.83
CA LYS A 68 -16.77 -7.26 -14.57
C LYS A 68 -16.57 -8.45 -15.50
N ILE A 69 -17.61 -9.22 -15.77
CA ILE A 69 -17.52 -10.30 -16.78
C ILE A 69 -17.18 -9.72 -18.16
N LEU A 70 -17.73 -8.57 -18.51
CA LEU A 70 -17.46 -7.92 -19.80
C LEU A 70 -16.03 -7.36 -19.86
N GLU A 71 -15.52 -6.81 -18.77
CA GLU A 71 -14.11 -6.37 -18.64
C GLU A 71 -13.14 -7.53 -18.81
N THR A 72 -13.40 -8.70 -18.19
CA THR A 72 -12.56 -9.90 -18.33
C THR A 72 -12.57 -10.45 -19.77
N LEU A 73 -13.70 -10.39 -20.45
CA LEU A 73 -13.79 -10.81 -21.87
C LEU A 73 -13.01 -9.87 -22.80
N ILE A 74 -12.85 -8.61 -22.47
CA ILE A 74 -12.13 -7.60 -23.28
C ILE A 74 -10.62 -7.61 -23.00
N GLU A 75 -10.13 -8.40 -22.07
CA GLU A 75 -8.69 -8.56 -21.85
C GLU A 75 -7.96 -9.03 -23.13
N PRO A 76 -6.73 -8.54 -23.40
CA PRO A 76 -6.04 -8.79 -24.66
C PRO A 76 -5.91 -10.27 -25.04
N PHE A 77 -5.66 -11.14 -24.06
CA PHE A 77 -5.56 -12.58 -24.30
C PHE A 77 -6.92 -13.23 -24.58
N ASN A 78 -7.94 -12.88 -23.79
CA ASN A 78 -9.30 -13.40 -23.99
C ASN A 78 -9.89 -12.95 -25.33
N LEU A 79 -9.59 -11.71 -25.78
CA LEU A 79 -9.96 -11.24 -27.12
C LEU A 79 -9.27 -12.03 -28.22
N LEU A 80 -7.99 -12.36 -28.06
CA LEU A 80 -7.25 -13.19 -29.03
C LEU A 80 -7.90 -14.57 -29.12
N LEU A 81 -8.16 -15.21 -28.00
CA LEU A 81 -8.82 -16.52 -27.92
C LEU A 81 -10.22 -16.51 -28.53
N LEU A 82 -11.01 -15.48 -28.23
CA LEU A 82 -12.35 -15.30 -28.78
C LEU A 82 -12.31 -15.18 -30.30
N PHE A 83 -11.36 -14.40 -30.82
CA PHE A 83 -11.12 -14.26 -32.26
C PHE A 83 -10.77 -15.62 -32.89
N ILE A 84 -9.86 -16.40 -32.28
CA ILE A 84 -9.43 -17.70 -32.76
C ILE A 84 -10.60 -18.71 -32.73
N GLY A 85 -11.33 -18.78 -31.61
CA GLY A 85 -12.49 -19.68 -31.50
C GLY A 85 -13.60 -19.38 -32.51
N ILE A 86 -13.87 -18.08 -32.77
CA ILE A 86 -14.82 -17.70 -33.84
C ILE A 86 -14.30 -18.13 -35.22
N LEU A 87 -13.00 -17.96 -35.47
CA LEU A 87 -12.39 -18.31 -36.75
C LEU A 87 -12.43 -19.82 -36.99
N GLU A 88 -12.19 -20.66 -35.95
CA GLU A 88 -12.35 -22.11 -36.02
C GLU A 88 -13.81 -22.53 -36.30
N LEU A 89 -14.79 -21.86 -35.71
CA LEU A 89 -16.20 -22.09 -36.03
C LEU A 89 -16.50 -21.72 -37.49
N ILE A 90 -15.96 -20.60 -37.97
CA ILE A 90 -16.12 -20.21 -39.39
C ILE A 90 -15.52 -21.28 -40.31
N ILE A 91 -14.32 -21.80 -40.01
CA ILE A 91 -13.68 -22.88 -40.77
C ILE A 91 -14.54 -24.12 -40.74
N TYR A 92 -15.11 -24.52 -39.61
CA TYR A 92 -15.99 -25.65 -39.46
C TYR A 92 -17.26 -25.53 -40.35
N PHE A 93 -17.95 -24.41 -40.31
CA PHE A 93 -19.20 -24.24 -41.01
C PHE A 93 -19.04 -24.00 -42.54
N LEU A 94 -18.00 -23.26 -42.94
CA LEU A 94 -17.84 -22.82 -44.34
C LEU A 94 -16.93 -23.76 -45.19
N PHE A 95 -15.91 -24.41 -44.56
CA PHE A 95 -14.87 -25.10 -45.33
C PHE A 95 -14.79 -26.61 -45.05
N GLN A 96 -14.76 -27.05 -43.81
CA GLN A 96 -14.61 -28.45 -43.41
C GLN A 96 -15.45 -28.76 -42.21
N ARG A 97 -16.44 -29.66 -42.35
CA ARG A 97 -17.23 -30.20 -41.21
C ARG A 97 -16.44 -31.29 -40.46
N ASN A 98 -15.28 -30.93 -39.93
CA ASN A 98 -14.47 -31.87 -39.16
C ASN A 98 -14.80 -31.70 -37.66
N TRP A 99 -15.19 -32.79 -37.00
CA TRP A 99 -15.50 -32.80 -35.54
C TRP A 99 -14.33 -32.30 -34.69
N ILE A 100 -13.09 -32.50 -35.16
CA ILE A 100 -11.88 -32.04 -34.41
C ILE A 100 -11.85 -30.50 -34.28
N THR A 101 -12.19 -29.77 -35.34
CA THR A 101 -12.25 -28.29 -35.32
C THR A 101 -13.39 -27.79 -34.43
N LEU A 102 -14.52 -28.50 -34.39
CA LEU A 102 -15.61 -28.14 -33.49
C LEU A 102 -15.24 -28.36 -32.02
N ILE A 103 -14.55 -29.47 -31.72
CA ILE A 103 -14.09 -29.78 -30.36
C ILE A 103 -13.01 -28.76 -29.92
N SER A 104 -12.07 -28.38 -30.81
CA SER A 104 -11.05 -27.36 -30.47
C SER A 104 -11.69 -26.01 -30.18
N ALA A 105 -12.64 -25.55 -31.02
CA ALA A 105 -13.38 -24.32 -30.74
C ALA A 105 -14.12 -24.36 -29.39
N PHE A 106 -14.77 -25.52 -29.07
CA PHE A 106 -15.43 -25.69 -27.79
C PHE A 106 -14.44 -25.63 -26.63
N ILE A 107 -13.27 -26.27 -26.75
CA ILE A 107 -12.22 -26.21 -25.70
C ILE A 107 -11.75 -24.74 -25.51
N ILE A 108 -11.56 -23.96 -26.58
CA ILE A 108 -11.17 -22.57 -26.48
C ILE A 108 -12.22 -21.74 -25.72
N PHE A 109 -13.50 -21.86 -26.07
CA PHE A 109 -14.57 -21.18 -25.35
C PHE A 109 -14.68 -21.64 -23.89
N PHE A 110 -14.45 -22.93 -23.63
CA PHE A 110 -14.40 -23.47 -22.27
C PHE A 110 -13.23 -22.90 -21.48
N MET A 111 -12.05 -22.70 -22.08
CA MET A 111 -10.90 -22.06 -21.47
C MET A 111 -11.20 -20.61 -21.11
N ILE A 112 -11.77 -19.81 -22.03
CA ILE A 112 -12.21 -18.43 -21.76
C ILE A 112 -13.20 -18.39 -20.61
N PHE A 113 -14.17 -19.32 -20.58
CA PHE A 113 -15.16 -19.41 -19.51
C PHE A 113 -14.53 -19.74 -18.15
N LEU A 114 -13.60 -20.71 -18.09
CA LEU A 114 -12.88 -21.06 -16.87
C LEU A 114 -12.00 -19.91 -16.37
N ALA A 115 -11.23 -19.28 -17.27
CA ALA A 115 -10.41 -18.13 -16.93
C ALA A 115 -11.28 -16.99 -16.34
N SER A 116 -12.39 -16.67 -17.02
CA SER A 116 -13.34 -15.65 -16.57
C SER A 116 -13.97 -15.97 -15.21
N ILE A 117 -14.28 -17.23 -14.92
CA ILE A 117 -14.77 -17.66 -13.60
C ILE A 117 -13.69 -17.49 -12.52
N VAL A 118 -12.47 -17.91 -12.79
CA VAL A 118 -11.35 -17.79 -11.85
C VAL A 118 -11.11 -16.34 -11.50
N ASP A 119 -11.05 -15.46 -12.49
CA ASP A 119 -10.85 -14.02 -12.31
C ASP A 119 -12.02 -13.38 -11.56
N PHE A 120 -13.26 -13.70 -11.93
CA PHE A 120 -14.45 -13.23 -11.23
C PHE A 120 -14.45 -13.64 -9.75
N ILE A 121 -14.18 -14.92 -9.44
CA ILE A 121 -14.12 -15.40 -8.05
C ILE A 121 -13.03 -14.64 -7.27
N GLN A 122 -11.90 -14.39 -7.92
CA GLN A 122 -10.78 -13.67 -7.30
C GLN A 122 -11.12 -12.21 -7.05
N GLU A 123 -11.70 -11.50 -8.02
CA GLU A 123 -12.11 -10.10 -7.85
C GLU A 123 -13.22 -9.95 -6.81
N TYR A 124 -14.20 -10.85 -6.80
CA TYR A 124 -15.26 -10.85 -5.79
C TYR A 124 -14.72 -11.08 -4.37
N LYS A 125 -13.75 -12.02 -4.22
CA LYS A 125 -13.06 -12.21 -2.94
C LYS A 125 -12.23 -10.98 -2.55
N ALA A 126 -11.58 -10.29 -3.51
CA ALA A 126 -10.86 -9.05 -3.26
C ALA A 126 -11.79 -7.92 -2.81
N TYR A 127 -12.91 -7.76 -3.50
CA TYR A 127 -13.95 -6.80 -3.12
C TYR A 127 -14.45 -7.03 -1.68
N LYS A 128 -14.83 -8.26 -1.33
CA LYS A 128 -15.22 -8.60 0.06
C LYS A 128 -14.11 -8.35 1.09
N PHE A 129 -12.87 -8.62 0.71
CA PHE A 129 -11.72 -8.37 1.59
C PHE A 129 -11.52 -6.86 1.80
N ASN A 130 -11.57 -6.05 0.74
CA ASN A 130 -11.46 -4.60 0.82
C ASN A 130 -12.58 -3.98 1.68
N LEU A 131 -13.82 -4.49 1.58
CA LEU A 131 -14.91 -4.08 2.46
C LEU A 131 -14.63 -4.35 3.95
N LYS A 132 -13.95 -5.44 4.27
CA LYS A 132 -13.54 -5.72 5.65
C LYS A 132 -12.41 -4.78 6.11
N LEU A 133 -11.47 -4.47 5.22
CA LEU A 133 -10.35 -3.58 5.52
C LEU A 133 -10.81 -2.14 5.79
N THR A 134 -11.75 -1.61 4.99
CA THR A 134 -12.28 -0.26 5.22
C THR A 134 -12.91 -0.11 6.60
N LYS A 135 -13.59 -1.16 7.11
CA LYS A 135 -14.15 -1.16 8.46
C LYS A 135 -13.08 -1.18 9.58
N ILE A 136 -11.91 -1.77 9.32
CA ILE A 136 -10.82 -1.85 10.31
C ILE A 136 -10.07 -0.51 10.42
N ILE A 137 -9.94 0.21 9.29
CA ILE A 137 -9.16 1.46 9.19
C ILE A 137 -10.03 2.70 9.51
N GLU A 138 -11.29 2.50 9.81
CA GLU A 138 -12.25 3.56 10.03
C GLU A 138 -11.86 4.46 11.20
N ASN A 139 -11.97 5.79 11.00
CA ASN A 139 -11.65 6.76 12.02
C ASN A 139 -12.74 6.79 13.11
N ASP A 140 -12.30 6.98 14.33
CA ASP A 140 -13.14 7.28 15.46
C ASP A 140 -13.34 8.79 15.55
N VAL A 141 -14.52 9.23 15.96
CA VAL A 141 -14.90 10.63 16.20
C VAL A 141 -15.52 10.76 17.59
N PHE A 142 -15.33 11.89 18.23
CA PHE A 142 -16.00 12.18 19.48
C PHE A 142 -17.32 12.88 19.20
N ILE A 143 -18.42 12.35 19.73
CA ILE A 143 -19.76 12.92 19.58
C ILE A 143 -20.31 13.30 20.94
N PHE A 144 -21.10 14.35 20.95
CA PHE A 144 -21.83 14.82 22.14
C PHE A 144 -23.12 14.02 22.27
N ASN A 145 -23.30 13.29 23.37
CA ASN A 145 -24.36 12.29 23.56
C ASN A 145 -25.54 12.84 24.36
N ASP A 146 -25.88 14.10 24.15
CA ASP A 146 -27.09 14.72 24.78
C ASP A 146 -27.68 15.77 23.87
N GLN A 147 -28.96 16.11 24.10
CA GLN A 147 -29.66 17.13 23.33
C GLN A 147 -29.20 18.51 23.81
N ILE A 148 -28.75 19.35 22.88
CA ILE A 148 -28.36 20.74 23.19
C ILE A 148 -29.59 21.62 23.09
N LYS A 149 -30.06 22.11 24.24
CA LYS A 149 -31.21 23.02 24.33
C LYS A 149 -30.84 24.50 24.39
N ASP A 150 -29.62 24.82 24.85
CA ASP A 150 -29.14 26.18 24.99
C ASP A 150 -27.68 26.24 24.47
N PHE A 151 -27.48 26.96 23.39
CA PHE A 151 -26.19 27.11 22.72
C PHE A 151 -25.30 28.14 23.39
N ASN A 152 -25.83 29.03 24.26
CA ASN A 152 -25.11 30.12 24.91
C ASN A 152 -24.37 29.66 26.19
N ASN A 153 -24.77 28.50 26.78
CA ASN A 153 -24.19 27.98 28.03
C ASN A 153 -23.26 26.79 27.80
N LEU A 154 -22.67 26.63 26.61
CA LEU A 154 -21.71 25.58 26.32
C LEU A 154 -20.31 25.94 26.88
N ASN A 155 -20.00 25.38 28.08
CA ASN A 155 -18.68 25.49 28.68
C ASN A 155 -17.85 24.22 28.41
N TYR A 156 -16.57 24.40 28.21
CA TYR A 156 -15.60 23.30 27.90
C TYR A 156 -15.71 22.09 28.86
N GLN A 157 -15.92 22.30 30.17
CA GLN A 157 -16.08 21.24 31.16
C GLN A 157 -17.36 20.42 30.94
N ASN A 158 -18.45 21.03 30.54
CA ASN A 158 -19.72 20.37 30.23
C ASN A 158 -19.60 19.56 28.92
N ILE A 159 -18.84 20.09 27.96
CA ILE A 159 -18.56 19.38 26.70
C ILE A 159 -17.80 18.08 26.98
N LYS A 160 -16.72 18.15 27.76
CA LYS A 160 -15.84 17.00 28.04
C LYS A 160 -16.54 15.82 28.71
N ASN A 161 -17.46 16.09 29.60
CA ASN A 161 -18.16 15.06 30.37
C ASN A 161 -19.21 14.27 29.57
N ASN A 162 -19.67 14.84 28.44
CA ASN A 162 -20.72 14.26 27.61
C ASN A 162 -20.21 13.71 26.26
N LEU A 163 -18.90 13.65 26.07
CA LEU A 163 -18.28 13.09 24.86
C LEU A 163 -18.23 11.56 24.91
N ILE A 164 -18.72 10.92 23.86
CA ILE A 164 -18.56 9.49 23.62
C ILE A 164 -17.82 9.27 22.30
N LYS A 165 -17.11 8.18 22.24
CA LYS A 165 -16.34 7.77 21.06
C LYS A 165 -17.21 6.93 20.14
N GLU A 166 -17.29 7.30 18.86
CA GLU A 166 -18.12 6.63 17.87
C GLU A 166 -17.36 6.49 16.53
N LYS A 167 -17.79 5.56 15.68
CA LYS A 167 -17.24 5.40 14.34
C LYS A 167 -17.76 6.46 13.38
N GLN A 168 -16.88 7.01 12.52
CA GLN A 168 -17.26 8.02 11.51
C GLN A 168 -18.38 7.52 10.58
N SER A 169 -18.43 6.23 10.26
CA SER A 169 -19.50 5.64 9.42
C SER A 169 -20.89 5.64 10.08
N ASN A 170 -20.94 5.71 11.39
CA ASN A 170 -22.18 5.69 12.15
C ASN A 170 -22.77 7.09 12.37
N LEU A 171 -22.10 8.15 11.92
CA LEU A 171 -22.64 9.52 12.00
C LEU A 171 -23.91 9.65 11.17
N THR A 172 -24.86 10.42 11.70
CA THR A 172 -26.11 10.78 11.01
C THR A 172 -26.40 12.28 11.13
N ILE A 173 -27.32 12.79 10.35
CA ILE A 173 -27.73 14.21 10.40
C ILE A 173 -28.22 14.53 11.80
N GLY A 174 -27.76 15.64 12.38
CA GLY A 174 -28.09 16.09 13.73
C GLY A 174 -27.09 15.63 14.82
N ASP A 175 -26.19 14.70 14.52
CA ASP A 175 -25.08 14.39 15.45
C ASP A 175 -24.22 15.63 15.65
N VAL A 176 -23.77 15.85 16.89
CA VAL A 176 -22.82 16.91 17.22
C VAL A 176 -21.44 16.31 17.45
N VAL A 177 -20.49 16.68 16.61
CA VAL A 177 -19.10 16.21 16.67
C VAL A 177 -18.20 17.22 17.37
N TYR A 178 -17.35 16.74 18.27
CA TYR A 178 -16.25 17.50 18.83
C TYR A 178 -15.00 17.25 17.99
N LEU A 179 -14.38 18.32 17.54
CA LEU A 179 -13.24 18.31 16.65
C LEU A 179 -12.14 19.22 17.20
N SER A 180 -10.90 18.79 17.11
CA SER A 180 -9.73 19.45 17.64
C SER A 180 -8.60 19.48 16.62
N LYS A 181 -7.53 20.21 16.94
CA LYS A 181 -6.34 20.29 16.10
C LYS A 181 -5.85 18.89 15.63
N GLY A 182 -5.63 18.75 14.33
CA GLY A 182 -5.19 17.50 13.69
C GLY A 182 -6.31 16.57 13.25
N ASP A 183 -7.56 16.90 13.59
CA ASP A 183 -8.72 16.14 13.11
C ASP A 183 -9.11 16.55 11.70
N ILE A 184 -9.49 15.54 10.91
CA ILE A 184 -10.15 15.73 9.61
C ILE A 184 -11.65 15.79 9.83
N ILE A 185 -12.29 16.75 9.18
CA ILE A 185 -13.73 16.89 9.22
C ILE A 185 -14.40 15.62 8.66
N PRO A 186 -15.21 14.90 9.46
CA PRO A 186 -15.73 13.58 9.10
C PRO A 186 -16.89 13.63 8.10
N SER A 187 -17.62 14.74 8.09
CA SER A 187 -18.76 15.02 7.21
C SER A 187 -18.95 16.53 7.12
N ASP A 188 -19.75 17.03 6.17
CA ASP A 188 -20.05 18.45 6.15
C ASP A 188 -20.81 18.85 7.43
N CYS A 189 -20.31 19.83 8.17
CA CYS A 189 -20.81 20.22 9.49
C CYS A 189 -21.04 21.71 9.58
N ARG A 190 -21.97 22.12 10.46
CA ARG A 190 -22.24 23.51 10.84
C ARG A 190 -21.71 23.78 12.25
N ILE A 191 -20.82 24.77 12.40
CA ILE A 191 -20.24 25.14 13.70
C ILE A 191 -21.32 25.70 14.61
N ILE A 192 -21.41 25.22 15.86
CA ILE A 192 -22.25 25.73 16.92
C ILE A 192 -21.45 26.36 18.08
N TRP A 193 -20.20 25.93 18.27
CA TRP A 193 -19.27 26.48 19.23
C TRP A 193 -17.83 26.33 18.68
N SER A 194 -17.00 27.34 18.85
CA SER A 194 -15.60 27.28 18.41
C SER A 194 -14.69 28.17 19.25
N GLU A 195 -13.46 27.76 19.44
CA GLU A 195 -12.38 28.49 20.12
C GLU A 195 -11.13 28.47 19.23
N ASP A 196 -10.70 29.66 18.79
CA ASP A 196 -9.51 29.89 17.94
C ASP A 196 -9.36 28.92 16.75
N LEU A 197 -10.48 28.68 16.06
CA LEU A 197 -10.58 27.66 15.01
C LEU A 197 -10.02 28.17 13.67
N TYR A 198 -8.99 27.45 13.16
CA TYR A 198 -8.43 27.64 11.82
C TYR A 198 -8.40 26.32 11.06
N LEU A 199 -8.83 26.36 9.80
CA LEU A 199 -8.88 25.20 8.90
C LEU A 199 -7.94 25.37 7.73
N ASP A 200 -7.36 24.24 7.30
CA ASP A 200 -6.75 24.09 5.99
C ASP A 200 -7.79 23.48 5.01
N GLU A 201 -8.21 24.30 4.07
CA GLU A 201 -9.17 23.91 3.01
C GLU A 201 -8.47 23.70 1.66
N SER A 202 -7.14 23.52 1.65
CA SER A 202 -6.33 23.32 0.42
C SER A 202 -6.79 22.12 -0.40
N THR A 203 -7.37 21.11 0.22
CA THR A 203 -7.96 19.94 -0.46
C THR A 203 -9.15 20.31 -1.36
N LEU A 204 -9.84 21.41 -1.08
CA LEU A 204 -11.00 21.88 -1.81
C LEU A 204 -10.69 23.10 -2.69
N THR A 205 -9.91 24.04 -2.17
CA THR A 205 -9.64 25.35 -2.81
C THR A 205 -8.30 25.36 -3.57
N GLY A 206 -7.38 24.45 -3.23
CA GLY A 206 -5.99 24.46 -3.73
C GLY A 206 -5.08 25.47 -3.05
N GLU A 207 -5.59 26.30 -2.13
CA GLU A 207 -4.82 27.31 -1.41
C GLU A 207 -4.40 26.83 -0.03
N SER A 208 -3.12 26.91 0.30
CA SER A 208 -2.54 26.38 1.55
C SER A 208 -2.67 27.32 2.76
N LYS A 209 -3.42 28.43 2.65
CA LYS A 209 -3.57 29.39 3.74
C LYS A 209 -4.66 28.91 4.71
N ALA A 210 -4.31 28.84 6.01
CA ALA A 210 -5.31 28.51 7.03
C ALA A 210 -6.37 29.64 7.13
N ILE A 211 -7.66 29.23 7.10
CA ILE A 211 -8.82 30.13 7.10
C ILE A 211 -9.45 30.10 8.49
N LYS A 212 -9.72 31.26 9.06
CA LYS A 212 -10.44 31.38 10.33
C LYS A 212 -11.90 31.00 10.14
N LYS A 213 -12.43 30.16 11.00
CA LYS A 213 -13.84 29.77 11.05
C LYS A 213 -14.46 30.16 12.39
N GLN A 214 -15.74 30.49 12.36
CA GLN A 214 -16.48 31.00 13.53
C GLN A 214 -17.94 30.56 13.48
N THR A 215 -18.71 30.80 14.54
CA THR A 215 -20.11 30.42 14.64
C THR A 215 -21.05 31.23 13.75
N THR A 216 -20.67 32.47 13.42
CA THR A 216 -21.43 33.39 12.54
C THR A 216 -20.87 33.38 11.13
N ASN A 217 -21.69 33.76 10.16
CA ASN A 217 -21.24 33.84 8.75
C ASN A 217 -21.59 35.21 8.17
N ASN A 218 -20.57 35.85 7.55
CA ASN A 218 -20.70 37.13 6.86
C ASN A 218 -20.46 37.02 5.35
N LYS A 219 -20.26 35.81 4.85
CA LYS A 219 -19.89 35.53 3.43
C LYS A 219 -21.08 34.93 2.67
N THR A 220 -21.15 35.24 1.40
CA THR A 220 -22.20 34.74 0.48
C THR A 220 -21.70 33.65 -0.48
N ASN A 221 -20.35 33.58 -0.70
CA ASN A 221 -19.75 32.58 -1.57
C ASN A 221 -19.68 31.24 -0.82
N PHE A 222 -20.15 30.15 -1.47
CA PHE A 222 -20.27 28.82 -0.89
C PHE A 222 -18.98 28.30 -0.24
N LEU A 223 -17.83 28.42 -0.90
CA LEU A 223 -16.54 27.95 -0.37
C LEU A 223 -15.92 28.88 0.71
N GLU A 224 -16.44 30.11 0.85
CA GLU A 224 -15.93 31.08 1.83
C GLU A 224 -16.79 31.14 3.10
N LEU A 225 -17.82 30.29 3.23
CA LEU A 225 -18.70 30.27 4.40
C LEU A 225 -17.89 30.05 5.69
N GLU A 226 -18.01 30.97 6.63
CA GLU A 226 -17.15 31.01 7.85
C GLU A 226 -17.62 30.01 8.91
N ASN A 227 -18.84 29.53 8.84
CA ASN A 227 -19.47 28.67 9.85
C ASN A 227 -19.77 27.24 9.33
N ILE A 228 -19.34 26.89 8.12
CA ILE A 228 -19.44 25.55 7.55
C ILE A 228 -18.05 24.92 7.49
N LEU A 229 -17.99 23.65 7.92
CA LEU A 229 -16.84 22.78 7.82
C LEU A 229 -17.12 21.75 6.74
N PHE A 230 -16.31 21.72 5.71
CA PHE A 230 -16.46 20.74 4.64
C PHE A 230 -15.68 19.45 4.94
N LYS A 231 -16.28 18.32 4.60
CA LYS A 231 -15.64 17.01 4.76
C LYS A 231 -14.26 16.97 4.11
N GLU A 232 -13.30 16.29 4.76
CA GLU A 232 -11.90 16.11 4.31
C GLU A 232 -11.02 17.35 4.40
N THR A 233 -11.48 18.45 5.02
CA THR A 233 -10.63 19.57 5.44
C THR A 233 -10.02 19.31 6.80
N LEU A 234 -8.92 20.00 7.13
CA LEU A 234 -8.10 19.74 8.32
C LEU A 234 -8.19 20.89 9.31
N ILE A 235 -8.36 20.58 10.60
CA ILE A 235 -8.21 21.57 11.68
C ILE A 235 -6.73 21.80 11.97
N VAL A 236 -6.26 23.01 11.72
CA VAL A 236 -4.87 23.44 11.95
C VAL A 236 -4.67 23.90 13.38
N SER A 237 -5.63 24.64 13.94
CA SER A 237 -5.61 25.09 15.34
C SER A 237 -7.04 25.25 15.88
N GLY A 238 -7.15 25.30 17.21
CA GLY A 238 -8.41 25.47 17.92
C GLY A 238 -9.26 24.21 18.04
N ASN A 239 -10.44 24.39 18.63
CA ASN A 239 -11.40 23.32 18.89
C ASN A 239 -12.80 23.80 18.48
N CYS A 240 -13.70 22.85 18.14
CA CYS A 240 -15.10 23.20 17.86
C CYS A 240 -16.07 22.06 18.19
N LEU A 241 -17.35 22.45 18.40
CA LEU A 241 -18.50 21.59 18.28
C LEU A 241 -19.24 21.95 16.99
N ALA A 242 -19.57 20.94 16.19
CA ALA A 242 -20.26 21.15 14.93
C ALA A 242 -21.33 20.09 14.70
N VAL A 243 -22.48 20.52 14.15
CA VAL A 243 -23.59 19.64 13.81
C VAL A 243 -23.38 19.05 12.42
N VAL A 244 -23.54 17.75 12.27
CA VAL A 244 -23.52 17.06 10.97
C VAL A 244 -24.75 17.46 10.16
N ILE A 245 -24.53 18.10 9.00
CA ILE A 245 -25.56 18.59 8.09
C ILE A 245 -25.76 17.75 6.85
N ASN A 246 -24.70 17.11 6.36
CA ASN A 246 -24.73 16.19 5.22
C ASN A 246 -24.03 14.89 5.57
N ILE A 247 -24.40 13.81 4.93
CA ILE A 247 -23.76 12.50 5.08
C ILE A 247 -23.55 11.83 3.71
N ASN A 248 -22.60 10.93 3.64
CA ASN A 248 -22.38 10.05 2.51
C ASN A 248 -22.18 10.81 1.17
N LYS A 249 -23.02 10.55 0.16
CA LYS A 249 -22.96 11.17 -1.18
C LYS A 249 -23.33 12.66 -1.20
N ASP A 250 -23.96 13.15 -0.15
CA ASP A 250 -24.39 14.53 -0.09
C ASP A 250 -23.31 15.48 0.39
N ASN A 251 -22.22 14.95 0.96
CA ASN A 251 -21.02 15.73 1.26
C ASN A 251 -20.41 16.33 0.00
N TYR A 252 -19.95 17.57 0.10
CA TYR A 252 -19.40 18.31 -1.04
C TYR A 252 -18.15 17.65 -1.65
N SER A 253 -17.24 17.14 -0.84
CA SER A 253 -16.01 16.48 -1.30
C SER A 253 -16.28 15.24 -2.17
N ASN A 254 -17.34 14.50 -1.90
CA ASN A 254 -17.71 13.31 -2.67
C ASN A 254 -18.21 13.65 -4.09
N SER A 255 -18.78 14.83 -4.28
CA SER A 255 -19.19 15.30 -5.62
C SER A 255 -17.98 15.59 -6.52
N LEU A 256 -16.84 15.96 -5.93
CA LEU A 256 -15.58 16.19 -6.65
C LEU A 256 -14.87 14.90 -6.99
N LEU A 257 -14.93 13.87 -6.14
CA LEU A 257 -14.27 12.57 -6.36
C LEU A 257 -14.85 11.80 -7.56
N ASP A 258 -16.14 11.96 -7.86
CA ASP A 258 -16.76 11.37 -9.06
C ASP A 258 -16.21 11.94 -10.39
N LEU A 259 -15.46 13.05 -10.33
CA LEU A 259 -14.82 13.69 -11.49
C LEU A 259 -13.36 13.26 -11.71
N ILE A 260 -12.74 12.60 -10.71
CA ILE A 260 -11.31 12.22 -10.73
C ILE A 260 -11.21 10.69 -10.63
N ASP A 261 -11.61 10.01 -11.68
CA ASP A 261 -11.54 8.53 -11.78
C ASP A 261 -10.31 8.09 -12.60
N ASP A 262 -9.15 8.71 -12.40
CA ASP A 262 -7.89 8.25 -12.97
C ASP A 262 -7.27 7.19 -12.04
N GLU A 263 -7.43 5.92 -12.41
CA GLU A 263 -6.69 4.83 -11.80
C GLU A 263 -5.19 5.02 -12.10
N ILE A 264 -4.40 5.26 -11.06
CA ILE A 264 -2.94 5.37 -11.19
C ILE A 264 -2.39 3.98 -11.52
N ILE A 265 -2.00 3.77 -12.78
CA ILE A 265 -1.35 2.54 -13.23
C ILE A 265 0.03 2.44 -12.56
N THR A 266 0.26 1.37 -11.82
CA THR A 266 1.52 1.12 -11.12
C THR A 266 2.65 0.75 -12.09
N ASP A 267 3.91 0.92 -11.69
CA ASP A 267 5.06 0.51 -12.53
C ASP A 267 5.10 -0.99 -12.78
N TYR A 268 4.52 -1.76 -11.89
CA TYR A 268 4.35 -3.20 -12.06
C TYR A 268 3.31 -3.53 -13.15
N GLU A 269 2.16 -2.90 -13.13
CA GLU A 269 1.14 -3.07 -14.19
C GLU A 269 1.68 -2.63 -15.54
N LYS A 270 2.44 -1.53 -15.59
CA LYS A 270 3.17 -1.12 -16.82
C LYS A 270 4.17 -2.21 -17.25
N GLY A 271 4.88 -2.81 -16.28
CA GLY A 271 5.83 -3.90 -16.52
C GLY A 271 5.16 -5.13 -17.11
N ILE A 272 4.06 -5.60 -16.51
CA ILE A 272 3.27 -6.73 -17.00
C ILE A 272 2.74 -6.45 -18.39
N ASN A 273 2.10 -5.32 -18.61
CA ASN A 273 1.57 -4.93 -19.92
C ASN A 273 2.66 -4.91 -21.00
N LYS A 274 3.89 -4.54 -20.64
CA LYS A 274 5.03 -4.56 -21.58
C LYS A 274 5.49 -5.98 -21.87
N VAL A 275 5.55 -6.87 -20.87
CA VAL A 275 5.85 -8.29 -21.06
C VAL A 275 4.79 -8.96 -21.91
N THR A 276 3.51 -8.74 -21.62
CA THR A 276 2.38 -9.25 -22.40
C THR A 276 2.49 -8.86 -23.88
N LYS A 277 2.79 -7.58 -24.17
CA LYS A 277 3.00 -7.12 -25.55
C LYS A 277 4.16 -7.83 -26.23
N ILE A 278 5.30 -7.99 -25.55
CA ILE A 278 6.46 -8.70 -26.10
C ILE A 278 6.10 -10.16 -26.42
N LEU A 279 5.37 -10.82 -25.53
CA LEU A 279 4.93 -12.21 -25.74
C LEU A 279 3.98 -12.32 -26.93
N ILE A 280 2.98 -11.46 -27.05
CA ILE A 280 2.06 -11.43 -28.17
C ILE A 280 2.81 -11.27 -29.50
N TYR A 281 3.77 -10.35 -29.60
CA TYR A 281 4.58 -10.17 -30.80
C TYR A 281 5.40 -11.41 -31.13
N LEU A 282 6.06 -12.00 -30.13
CA LEU A 282 6.89 -13.20 -30.32
C LEU A 282 6.06 -14.40 -30.79
N ILE A 283 4.93 -14.65 -30.13
CA ILE A 283 3.99 -15.73 -30.49
C ILE A 283 3.47 -15.49 -31.92
N SER A 284 3.02 -14.28 -32.26
CA SER A 284 2.46 -13.98 -33.57
C SER A 284 3.46 -14.23 -34.71
N ILE A 285 4.71 -13.81 -34.54
CA ILE A 285 5.76 -14.03 -35.55
C ILE A 285 6.06 -15.52 -35.74
N LEU A 286 6.28 -16.26 -34.63
CA LEU A 286 6.66 -17.66 -34.72
C LEU A 286 5.51 -18.55 -35.19
N VAL A 287 4.28 -18.27 -34.77
CA VAL A 287 3.08 -18.97 -35.26
C VAL A 287 2.89 -18.73 -36.76
N PHE A 288 3.07 -17.52 -37.24
CA PHE A 288 3.03 -17.22 -38.66
C PHE A 288 4.07 -18.04 -39.45
N ILE A 289 5.30 -18.14 -38.96
CA ILE A 289 6.37 -18.91 -39.58
C ILE A 289 6.00 -20.40 -39.60
N ILE A 290 5.52 -20.98 -38.47
CA ILE A 290 5.14 -22.39 -38.37
C ILE A 290 3.99 -22.70 -39.32
N THR A 291 2.94 -21.86 -39.33
CA THR A 291 1.78 -22.01 -40.23
C THR A 291 2.20 -21.96 -41.70
N PHE A 292 3.10 -21.03 -42.04
CA PHE A 292 3.61 -20.88 -43.39
C PHE A 292 4.42 -22.13 -43.86
N ILE A 293 5.32 -22.65 -42.97
CA ILE A 293 6.09 -23.85 -43.26
C ILE A 293 5.17 -25.08 -43.38
N SER A 294 4.18 -25.20 -42.49
CA SER A 294 3.19 -26.26 -42.53
C SER A 294 2.42 -26.24 -43.88
N LEU A 295 1.98 -25.05 -44.31
CA LEU A 295 1.28 -24.85 -45.58
C LEU A 295 2.14 -25.25 -46.78
N LEU A 296 3.42 -24.90 -46.80
CA LEU A 296 4.35 -25.29 -47.86
C LEU A 296 4.53 -26.81 -47.98
N LYS A 297 4.47 -27.52 -46.83
CA LYS A 297 4.64 -28.99 -46.78
C LYS A 297 3.38 -29.78 -47.11
N THR A 298 2.24 -29.32 -46.59
CA THR A 298 0.94 -30.03 -46.74
C THR A 298 0.26 -29.68 -48.08
N GLY A 299 0.72 -28.59 -48.72
CA GLY A 299 0.14 -28.04 -49.95
C GLY A 299 -1.03 -27.10 -49.69
N ILE A 300 -1.31 -26.23 -50.67
CA ILE A 300 -2.37 -25.23 -50.57
C ILE A 300 -3.77 -25.85 -50.41
N SER A 301 -3.99 -27.07 -50.90
CA SER A 301 -5.25 -27.81 -50.71
C SER A 301 -5.64 -28.02 -49.24
N ASN A 302 -4.64 -28.10 -48.32
CA ASN A 302 -4.82 -28.38 -46.90
C ASN A 302 -4.61 -27.15 -46.03
N TRP A 303 -4.82 -25.93 -46.56
CA TRP A 303 -4.58 -24.68 -45.86
C TRP A 303 -5.37 -24.54 -44.54
N THR A 304 -6.59 -25.12 -44.51
CA THR A 304 -7.42 -25.08 -43.30
C THR A 304 -6.80 -25.83 -42.11
N SER A 305 -6.23 -27.02 -42.37
CA SER A 305 -5.57 -27.83 -41.36
C SER A 305 -4.31 -27.13 -40.81
N SER A 306 -3.50 -26.56 -41.75
CA SER A 306 -2.31 -25.79 -41.34
C SER A 306 -2.66 -24.53 -40.54
N LEU A 307 -3.78 -23.89 -40.88
CA LEU A 307 -4.25 -22.70 -40.17
C LEU A 307 -4.75 -23.08 -38.76
N VAL A 308 -5.58 -24.14 -38.64
CA VAL A 308 -6.06 -24.63 -37.33
C VAL A 308 -4.90 -25.06 -36.43
N PHE A 309 -3.90 -25.73 -36.96
CA PHE A 309 -2.69 -26.09 -36.23
C PHE A 309 -1.96 -24.84 -35.73
N GLY A 310 -1.70 -23.86 -36.57
CA GLY A 310 -1.07 -22.59 -36.18
C GLY A 310 -1.86 -21.81 -35.12
N LEU A 311 -3.19 -21.74 -35.25
CA LEU A 311 -4.07 -21.09 -34.30
C LEU A 311 -4.07 -21.82 -32.95
N SER A 312 -4.09 -23.15 -32.95
CA SER A 312 -4.01 -23.95 -31.72
C SER A 312 -2.66 -23.74 -30.97
N ILE A 313 -1.54 -23.60 -31.73
CA ILE A 313 -0.25 -23.22 -31.14
C ILE A 313 -0.34 -21.83 -30.53
N ALA A 314 -0.96 -20.85 -31.21
CA ALA A 314 -1.12 -19.50 -30.67
C ALA A 314 -1.88 -19.50 -29.34
N VAL A 315 -2.96 -20.27 -29.24
CA VAL A 315 -3.74 -20.44 -28.01
C VAL A 315 -2.89 -21.09 -26.91
N SER A 316 -2.25 -22.23 -27.23
CA SER A 316 -1.52 -23.03 -26.25
C SER A 316 -0.32 -22.29 -25.61
N LEU A 317 0.16 -21.23 -26.24
CA LEU A 317 1.29 -20.45 -25.75
C LEU A 317 0.88 -19.14 -25.04
N THR A 318 -0.41 -18.88 -24.99
CA THR A 318 -0.94 -17.69 -24.34
C THR A 318 -1.01 -17.92 -22.82
N PRO A 319 -0.30 -17.12 -21.98
CA PRO A 319 -0.32 -17.31 -20.52
C PRO A 319 -1.61 -16.73 -19.90
N GLU A 320 -2.72 -17.44 -20.04
CA GLU A 320 -4.05 -17.00 -19.57
C GLU A 320 -4.12 -16.88 -18.05
N ALA A 321 -3.39 -17.73 -17.33
CA ALA A 321 -3.37 -17.73 -15.86
C ALA A 321 -2.58 -16.55 -15.25
N LEU A 322 -1.89 -15.71 -16.04
CA LEU A 322 -1.01 -14.65 -15.53
C LEU A 322 -1.73 -13.65 -14.61
N PRO A 323 -2.86 -13.02 -15.00
CA PRO A 323 -3.58 -12.09 -14.11
C PRO A 323 -4.08 -12.78 -12.84
N ALA A 324 -4.59 -14.01 -12.98
CA ALA A 324 -5.10 -14.82 -11.89
C ALA A 324 -4.02 -15.16 -10.84
N ILE A 325 -2.83 -15.57 -11.27
CA ILE A 325 -1.72 -15.89 -10.37
C ILE A 325 -1.24 -14.65 -9.63
N ILE A 326 -1.08 -13.54 -10.34
CA ILE A 326 -0.66 -12.28 -9.73
C ILE A 326 -1.66 -11.81 -8.67
N SER A 327 -2.93 -11.77 -9.02
CA SER A 327 -4.01 -11.38 -8.10
C SER A 327 -4.09 -12.31 -6.88
N SER A 328 -3.96 -13.63 -7.07
CA SER A 328 -3.94 -14.61 -5.98
C SER A 328 -2.74 -14.43 -5.05
N ASN A 329 -1.56 -14.16 -5.62
CA ASN A 329 -0.33 -13.93 -4.88
C ASN A 329 -0.46 -12.69 -3.98
N LEU A 330 -0.96 -11.58 -4.51
CA LEU A 330 -1.19 -10.35 -3.75
C LEU A 330 -2.22 -10.52 -2.63
N LYS A 331 -3.31 -11.27 -2.89
CA LYS A 331 -4.33 -11.57 -1.86
C LYS A 331 -3.80 -12.42 -0.73
N LEU A 332 -3.05 -13.47 -1.03
CA LEU A 332 -2.45 -14.31 -0.01
C LEU A 332 -1.43 -13.54 0.83
N ALA A 333 -0.65 -12.67 0.21
CA ALA A 333 0.27 -11.79 0.90
C ALA A 333 -0.47 -10.81 1.80
N SER A 334 -1.50 -10.13 1.32
CA SER A 334 -2.34 -9.23 2.13
C SER A 334 -3.00 -9.95 3.31
N LYS A 335 -3.48 -11.19 3.12
CA LYS A 335 -4.04 -12.01 4.20
C LYS A 335 -2.97 -12.39 5.24
N ARG A 336 -1.74 -12.72 4.82
CA ARG A 336 -0.62 -13.00 5.73
C ARG A 336 -0.21 -11.76 6.51
N LEU A 337 -0.17 -10.59 5.86
CA LEU A 337 0.14 -9.31 6.49
C LEU A 337 -0.91 -8.89 7.51
N SER A 338 -2.18 -9.05 7.19
CA SER A 338 -3.28 -8.77 8.13
C SER A 338 -3.20 -9.63 9.40
N LYS A 339 -2.74 -10.89 9.31
CA LYS A 339 -2.46 -11.73 10.49
C LYS A 339 -1.30 -11.18 11.33
N ASN A 340 -0.33 -10.51 10.70
CA ASN A 340 0.79 -9.85 11.35
C ASN A 340 0.50 -8.38 11.69
N LYS A 341 -0.78 -8.01 11.84
CA LYS A 341 -1.21 -6.66 12.23
C LYS A 341 -0.85 -5.55 11.23
N VAL A 342 -0.60 -5.89 9.97
CA VAL A 342 -0.34 -4.95 8.89
C VAL A 342 -1.52 -4.96 7.91
N VAL A 343 -2.15 -3.81 7.72
CA VAL A 343 -3.27 -3.62 6.81
C VAL A 343 -2.82 -2.81 5.60
N ILE A 344 -3.11 -3.31 4.41
CA ILE A 344 -2.78 -2.65 3.15
C ILE A 344 -4.06 -2.14 2.51
N LYS A 345 -4.11 -0.85 2.19
CA LYS A 345 -5.28 -0.22 1.57
C LYS A 345 -5.41 -0.57 0.08
N LYS A 346 -4.27 -0.65 -0.62
CA LYS A 346 -4.22 -0.96 -2.06
C LYS A 346 -3.30 -2.15 -2.29
N LEU A 347 -3.79 -3.22 -2.94
CA LEU A 347 -3.00 -4.44 -3.20
C LEU A 347 -1.75 -4.18 -4.06
N SER A 348 -1.80 -3.19 -4.96
CA SER A 348 -0.66 -2.80 -5.79
C SER A 348 0.56 -2.33 -4.99
N VAL A 349 0.36 -1.75 -3.80
CA VAL A 349 1.44 -1.29 -2.92
C VAL A 349 2.27 -2.44 -2.35
N LEU A 350 1.68 -3.65 -2.25
CA LEU A 350 2.41 -4.87 -1.83
C LEU A 350 3.67 -5.15 -2.66
N GLN A 351 3.61 -4.80 -3.92
CA GLN A 351 4.72 -5.00 -4.85
C GLN A 351 5.85 -4.02 -4.57
N ASN A 352 5.48 -2.76 -4.28
CA ASN A 352 6.46 -1.73 -3.93
C ASN A 352 7.11 -2.03 -2.58
N ILE A 353 6.37 -2.58 -1.59
CA ILE A 353 6.93 -2.98 -0.29
C ILE A 353 8.14 -3.91 -0.46
N GLY A 354 8.05 -4.90 -1.35
CA GLY A 354 9.15 -5.83 -1.63
C GLY A 354 10.38 -5.17 -2.28
N SER A 355 10.19 -4.03 -2.91
CA SER A 355 11.22 -3.29 -3.63
C SER A 355 11.86 -2.17 -2.81
N VAL A 356 11.32 -1.86 -1.61
CA VAL A 356 11.85 -0.79 -0.74
C VAL A 356 13.31 -1.07 -0.40
N ASN A 357 14.16 -0.09 -0.68
CA ASN A 357 15.58 -0.06 -0.33
C ASN A 357 15.97 1.14 0.55
N ILE A 358 15.10 2.14 0.68
CA ILE A 358 15.24 3.22 1.65
C ILE A 358 13.96 3.29 2.49
N LEU A 359 14.11 3.25 3.81
CA LEU A 359 13.06 3.56 4.75
C LEU A 359 13.34 4.90 5.41
N ALA A 360 12.58 5.92 5.00
CA ALA A 360 12.58 7.19 5.68
C ALA A 360 11.55 7.16 6.82
N THR A 361 11.88 7.68 7.98
CA THR A 361 11.02 7.64 9.17
C THR A 361 11.01 8.98 9.89
N ASP A 362 9.87 9.38 10.44
CA ASP A 362 9.89 10.42 11.47
C ASP A 362 10.54 9.88 12.75
N LYS A 363 11.11 10.75 13.55
CA LYS A 363 11.72 10.40 14.84
C LYS A 363 10.65 10.14 15.90
N THR A 364 9.78 11.17 16.11
CA THR A 364 8.81 11.22 17.20
C THR A 364 7.64 10.28 16.93
N GLY A 365 7.21 9.54 17.97
CA GLY A 365 6.10 8.60 17.84
C GLY A 365 6.41 7.33 17.06
N THR A 366 7.54 7.28 16.33
CA THR A 366 7.97 6.15 15.50
C THR A 366 9.16 5.41 16.10
N LEU A 367 10.32 6.05 16.21
CA LEU A 367 11.50 5.49 16.89
C LEU A 367 11.39 5.64 18.41
N THR A 368 10.67 6.66 18.85
CA THR A 368 10.40 6.94 20.25
C THR A 368 8.94 6.63 20.61
N LEU A 369 8.67 6.50 21.90
CA LEU A 369 7.29 6.43 22.41
C LEU A 369 6.61 7.80 22.24
N ASP A 370 5.27 7.81 22.20
CA ASP A 370 4.47 9.04 22.20
C ASP A 370 4.42 9.71 23.58
N THR A 371 5.03 9.09 24.58
CA THR A 371 5.10 9.59 25.93
C THR A 371 6.43 10.29 26.16
N THR A 372 6.33 11.51 26.68
CA THR A 372 7.50 12.30 27.10
C THR A 372 7.65 12.15 28.60
N ASN A 373 8.87 11.92 29.09
CA ASN A 373 9.13 11.86 30.53
C ASN A 373 9.85 13.13 30.98
N ILE A 374 9.53 13.56 32.19
CA ILE A 374 10.31 14.62 32.86
C ILE A 374 11.55 13.98 33.49
N GLU A 375 12.72 14.36 32.98
CA GLU A 375 14.01 13.93 33.51
C GLU A 375 14.36 14.69 34.79
N THR A 376 14.24 16.02 34.73
CA THR A 376 14.47 16.88 35.89
C THR A 376 13.79 18.25 35.72
N TYR A 377 13.68 19.01 36.81
CA TYR A 377 13.25 20.41 36.80
C TYR A 377 14.17 21.20 37.73
N LEU A 378 14.66 22.35 37.22
CA LEU A 378 15.77 23.08 37.87
C LEU A 378 15.54 24.59 37.80
N ASP A 379 15.91 25.25 38.87
CA ASP A 379 16.06 26.73 38.89
C ASP A 379 17.45 27.15 38.35
N ILE A 380 17.77 28.44 38.44
CA ILE A 380 19.06 28.98 37.96
C ILE A 380 20.26 28.41 38.73
N ASN A 381 20.07 27.99 39.97
CA ASN A 381 21.09 27.40 40.83
C ASN A 381 21.25 25.90 40.66
N ASN A 382 20.65 25.28 39.66
CA ASN A 382 20.57 23.82 39.47
C ASN A 382 19.89 23.05 40.62
N GLN A 383 18.94 23.72 41.32
CA GLN A 383 18.21 23.10 42.40
C GLN A 383 16.75 22.79 42.02
N LYS A 384 16.19 21.71 42.58
CA LYS A 384 14.77 21.39 42.41
C LYS A 384 13.91 22.36 43.19
N ASN A 385 13.13 23.16 42.53
CA ASN A 385 12.30 24.23 43.13
C ASN A 385 10.82 23.79 43.17
N LYS A 386 10.23 23.80 44.36
CA LYS A 386 8.84 23.38 44.59
C LYS A 386 7.84 24.33 43.92
N LEU A 387 8.13 25.64 43.89
CA LEU A 387 7.28 26.65 43.23
C LEU A 387 7.27 26.43 41.73
N LEU A 388 8.43 26.12 41.12
CA LEU A 388 8.57 25.82 39.71
C LEU A 388 7.70 24.63 39.31
N LYS A 389 7.73 23.55 40.11
CA LYS A 389 6.88 22.37 39.94
C LYS A 389 5.39 22.74 39.93
N GLN A 390 4.96 23.58 40.91
CA GLN A 390 3.56 24.00 41.01
C GLN A 390 3.12 24.84 39.82
N TYR A 391 3.93 25.81 39.39
CA TYR A 391 3.57 26.71 38.31
C TYR A 391 3.55 26.02 36.93
N PHE A 392 4.45 25.06 36.68
CA PHE A 392 4.35 24.22 35.50
C PHE A 392 3.07 23.39 35.48
N PHE A 393 2.69 22.83 36.64
CA PHE A 393 1.45 22.06 36.75
C PHE A 393 0.22 22.96 36.49
N TYR A 394 0.14 24.16 37.08
CA TYR A 394 -0.98 25.07 36.87
C TYR A 394 -1.08 25.52 35.42
N ASN A 395 0.02 25.85 34.78
CA ASN A 395 0.00 26.24 33.39
C ASN A 395 -0.48 25.07 32.51
N ALA A 396 0.00 23.84 32.69
CA ALA A 396 -0.40 22.68 31.93
C ALA A 396 -1.89 22.30 32.17
N TYR A 397 -2.33 22.35 33.43
CA TYR A 397 -3.68 21.94 33.80
C TYR A 397 -4.77 22.86 33.20
N PHE A 398 -4.54 24.18 33.18
CA PHE A 398 -5.50 25.17 32.73
C PHE A 398 -5.41 25.54 31.24
N GLN A 399 -4.50 24.91 30.49
CA GLN A 399 -4.36 25.13 29.03
C GLN A 399 -5.48 24.51 28.18
N ASN A 400 -6.41 23.75 28.77
CA ASN A 400 -7.50 23.09 28.03
C ASN A 400 -7.07 22.18 26.85
N ASN A 401 -5.79 21.81 26.76
CA ASN A 401 -5.25 21.02 25.65
C ASN A 401 -5.22 19.53 26.03
N LEU A 402 -6.31 18.82 25.70
CA LEU A 402 -6.56 17.41 26.11
C LEU A 402 -5.52 16.42 25.57
N PHE A 403 -4.81 16.77 24.52
CA PHE A 403 -3.99 15.82 23.76
C PHE A 403 -2.50 16.22 23.65
N ASP A 404 -2.07 17.31 24.29
CA ASP A 404 -0.66 17.68 24.31
C ASP A 404 0.14 16.72 25.19
N THR A 405 1.16 16.09 24.61
CA THR A 405 1.97 15.05 25.29
C THR A 405 2.85 15.65 26.41
N ILE A 406 3.31 16.90 26.24
CA ILE A 406 4.13 17.60 27.21
C ILE A 406 3.28 18.02 28.41
N ASP A 407 2.11 18.62 28.17
CA ASP A 407 1.20 19.03 29.24
C ASP A 407 0.70 17.82 30.02
N LYS A 408 0.40 16.71 29.34
CA LYS A 408 0.03 15.46 29.98
C LYS A 408 1.17 14.91 30.87
N ALA A 409 2.41 14.94 30.40
CA ALA A 409 3.56 14.50 31.19
C ALA A 409 3.74 15.36 32.47
N ILE A 410 3.53 16.69 32.37
CA ILE A 410 3.58 17.60 33.50
C ILE A 410 2.46 17.30 34.51
N ILE A 411 1.23 17.11 34.04
CA ILE A 411 0.06 16.83 34.88
C ILE A 411 0.23 15.47 35.61
N ASP A 412 0.64 14.44 34.90
CA ASP A 412 0.77 13.10 35.47
C ASP A 412 1.88 13.00 36.52
N GLN A 413 3.03 13.69 36.32
CA GLN A 413 4.20 13.57 37.16
C GLN A 413 4.23 14.61 38.29
N PHE A 414 3.68 15.81 38.09
CA PHE A 414 3.80 16.86 39.11
C PHE A 414 2.68 16.89 40.14
N LYS A 415 1.51 16.40 39.83
CA LYS A 415 0.30 16.31 40.69
C LYS A 415 0.28 17.30 41.85
N THR A 416 -0.51 18.35 41.77
CA THR A 416 -0.62 19.42 42.79
C THR A 416 -2.09 19.69 43.08
N ASN A 417 -2.38 20.17 44.33
CA ASN A 417 -3.75 20.51 44.71
C ASN A 417 -4.21 21.81 44.00
N ILE A 418 -5.45 21.80 43.50
CA ILE A 418 -6.07 22.89 42.72
C ILE A 418 -7.33 23.47 43.39
N SER A 419 -7.73 23.01 44.59
CA SER A 419 -9.02 23.32 45.19
C SER A 419 -9.31 24.82 45.34
N ASP A 420 -8.27 25.66 45.44
CA ASP A 420 -8.43 27.12 45.70
C ASP A 420 -8.00 27.99 44.52
N ILE A 421 -7.87 27.39 43.30
CA ILE A 421 -7.39 28.11 42.13
C ILE A 421 -8.52 28.24 41.09
N LYS A 422 -8.76 29.47 40.62
CA LYS A 422 -9.71 29.75 39.56
C LYS A 422 -9.00 30.27 38.31
N LEU A 423 -9.31 29.67 37.15
CA LEU A 423 -8.90 30.21 35.85
C LEU A 423 -9.62 31.54 35.61
N ILE A 424 -8.87 32.56 35.21
CA ILE A 424 -9.42 33.84 34.79
C ILE A 424 -9.42 33.90 33.26
N ASP A 425 -8.26 33.64 32.65
CA ASP A 425 -8.07 33.66 31.19
C ASP A 425 -6.86 32.80 30.78
N HIS A 426 -6.77 32.40 29.52
CA HIS A 426 -5.63 31.65 29.01
C HIS A 426 -5.31 32.02 27.56
N LEU A 427 -4.06 31.91 27.17
CA LEU A 427 -3.56 31.98 25.82
C LEU A 427 -3.03 30.59 25.45
N SER A 428 -3.72 29.92 24.51
CA SER A 428 -3.32 28.59 24.00
C SER A 428 -1.96 28.66 23.32
N PHE A 429 -1.26 27.52 23.23
CA PHE A 429 0.06 27.47 22.60
C PHE A 429 -0.01 27.89 21.14
N ASP A 430 0.74 28.94 20.78
CA ASP A 430 0.90 29.41 19.41
C ASP A 430 2.25 28.95 18.84
N HIS A 431 2.21 28.31 17.68
CA HIS A 431 3.40 27.81 17.00
C HIS A 431 4.34 28.92 16.48
N ASN A 432 3.82 30.14 16.22
CA ASN A 432 4.63 31.26 15.75
C ASN A 432 5.38 31.91 16.92
N PHE A 433 4.68 32.07 18.06
CA PHE A 433 5.25 32.67 19.27
C PHE A 433 5.84 31.67 20.24
N ARG A 434 5.60 30.37 20.06
CA ARG A 434 6.13 29.23 20.85
C ARG A 434 5.99 29.39 22.36
N ILE A 435 4.96 30.08 22.83
CA ILE A 435 4.61 30.30 24.21
C ILE A 435 3.16 29.91 24.50
N SER A 436 2.87 29.62 25.76
CA SER A 436 1.50 29.46 26.25
C SER A 436 1.40 30.12 27.62
N SER A 437 0.29 30.82 27.91
CA SER A 437 0.10 31.62 29.13
C SER A 437 -1.22 31.27 29.79
N VAL A 438 -1.24 31.30 31.11
CA VAL A 438 -2.43 31.07 31.92
C VAL A 438 -2.49 32.15 33.00
N LEU A 439 -3.64 32.81 33.12
CA LEU A 439 -3.94 33.78 34.16
C LEU A 439 -4.87 33.15 35.18
N ILE A 440 -4.40 32.98 36.41
CA ILE A 440 -5.16 32.31 37.48
C ILE A 440 -5.30 33.23 38.69
N ASN A 441 -6.38 33.07 39.46
CA ASN A 441 -6.46 33.63 40.82
C ASN A 441 -5.91 32.60 41.80
N PHE A 442 -4.86 32.98 42.50
CA PHE A 442 -4.18 32.17 43.47
C PHE A 442 -3.91 33.01 44.75
N ASN A 443 -4.41 32.56 45.92
CA ASN A 443 -4.27 33.29 47.20
C ASN A 443 -4.74 34.76 47.16
N ASN A 444 -5.90 35.03 46.57
CA ASN A 444 -6.45 36.38 46.37
C ASN A 444 -5.57 37.32 45.53
N SER A 445 -4.61 36.83 44.78
CA SER A 445 -3.83 37.58 43.80
C SER A 445 -3.92 36.95 42.44
N ASN A 446 -3.88 37.75 41.38
CA ASN A 446 -3.90 37.26 40.02
C ASN A 446 -2.46 37.02 39.57
N LEU A 447 -2.21 35.79 39.11
CA LEU A 447 -0.90 35.29 38.71
C LEU A 447 -0.92 34.88 37.24
N LEU A 448 -0.06 35.53 36.44
CA LEU A 448 0.20 35.15 35.06
C LEU A 448 1.40 34.19 35.02
N ILE A 449 1.23 33.01 34.43
CA ILE A 449 2.27 32.00 34.26
C ILE A 449 2.43 31.69 32.78
N THR A 450 3.63 31.91 32.25
CA THR A 450 3.96 31.70 30.84
C THR A 450 5.08 30.68 30.72
N LYS A 451 4.89 29.65 29.88
CA LYS A 451 5.93 28.67 29.52
C LYS A 451 6.19 28.73 28.03
N GLY A 452 7.40 28.37 27.63
CA GLY A 452 7.75 28.37 26.20
C GLY A 452 9.19 27.95 25.92
N SER A 453 9.64 28.22 24.71
CA SER A 453 11.03 28.00 24.33
C SER A 453 11.94 29.07 24.93
N LEU A 454 13.24 28.77 25.03
CA LEU A 454 14.21 29.61 25.70
C LEU A 454 14.24 31.00 25.07
N GLU A 455 14.34 31.07 23.74
CA GLU A 455 14.52 32.32 22.99
C GLU A 455 13.36 33.27 23.26
N GLU A 456 12.13 32.79 23.07
CA GLU A 456 10.92 33.62 23.19
C GLU A 456 10.64 34.03 24.64
N ILE A 457 10.88 33.14 25.60
CA ILE A 457 10.71 33.50 27.02
C ILE A 457 11.74 34.51 27.48
N LEU A 458 13.00 34.44 27.02
CA LEU A 458 14.00 35.41 27.38
C LEU A 458 13.71 36.81 26.83
N GLU A 459 13.07 36.93 25.64
CA GLU A 459 12.69 38.22 25.06
C GLU A 459 11.62 38.95 25.88
N ILE A 460 10.73 38.23 26.56
CA ILE A 460 9.62 38.81 27.35
C ILE A 460 9.93 38.92 28.86
N THR A 461 11.12 38.45 29.27
CA THR A 461 11.53 38.36 30.68
C THR A 461 12.54 39.43 31.02
N SER A 462 12.26 40.25 32.07
CA SER A 462 13.14 41.33 32.55
C SER A 462 13.69 41.05 33.94
N PHE A 463 13.14 40.11 34.68
CA PHE A 463 13.54 39.82 36.05
C PHE A 463 13.82 38.34 36.23
N ILE A 464 14.53 37.98 37.27
CA ILE A 464 14.84 36.59 37.62
C ILE A 464 14.60 36.39 39.14
N ASN A 465 14.07 35.20 39.51
CA ASN A 465 13.93 34.78 40.88
C ASN A 465 15.16 33.96 41.31
N VAL A 466 15.96 34.48 42.19
CA VAL A 466 17.13 33.82 42.75
C VAL A 466 16.92 33.66 44.27
N ASN A 467 16.84 32.47 44.80
CA ASN A 467 16.61 32.20 46.24
C ASN A 467 15.40 32.95 46.82
N ASN A 468 14.27 32.99 46.08
CA ASN A 468 13.03 33.73 46.41
C ASN A 468 13.15 35.25 46.41
N GLN A 469 14.24 35.82 45.91
CA GLN A 469 14.38 37.26 45.67
C GLN A 469 14.29 37.58 44.20
N VAL A 470 13.47 38.58 43.82
CA VAL A 470 13.32 39.04 42.44
C VAL A 470 14.35 40.13 42.19
N ILE A 471 15.22 39.92 41.21
CA ILE A 471 16.27 40.82 40.80
C ILE A 471 16.20 41.07 39.28
N ASN A 472 16.84 42.13 38.80
CA ASN A 472 16.92 42.41 37.37
C ASN A 472 17.70 41.30 36.65
N LEU A 473 17.22 40.89 35.49
CA LEU A 473 17.87 39.92 34.63
C LEU A 473 19.04 40.58 33.87
N CYS A 474 20.23 40.54 34.42
CA CYS A 474 21.44 41.01 33.76
C CYS A 474 22.01 39.97 32.78
N ASP A 475 22.94 40.40 31.90
CA ASP A 475 23.53 39.56 30.87
C ASP A 475 24.26 38.34 31.45
N ASN A 476 24.83 38.44 32.64
CA ASN A 476 25.43 37.29 33.32
C ASN A 476 24.41 36.17 33.59
N TYR A 477 23.24 36.53 34.13
CA TYR A 477 22.19 35.54 34.37
C TYR A 477 21.57 34.99 33.07
N LYS A 478 21.42 35.86 32.04
CA LYS A 478 20.99 35.41 30.71
C LYS A 478 21.93 34.34 30.16
N ASN A 479 23.24 34.57 30.20
CA ASN A 479 24.24 33.62 29.73
C ASN A 479 24.23 32.34 30.57
N MET A 480 24.06 32.42 31.90
CA MET A 480 23.91 31.23 32.73
C MET A 480 22.69 30.40 32.37
N ILE A 481 21.54 31.01 32.11
CA ILE A 481 20.32 30.33 31.67
C ILE A 481 20.57 29.64 30.31
N ILE A 482 21.15 30.36 29.35
CA ILE A 482 21.48 29.85 28.01
C ILE A 482 22.43 28.67 28.11
N ASP A 483 23.48 28.75 28.91
CA ASP A 483 24.46 27.68 29.09
C ASP A 483 23.83 26.47 29.78
N GLN A 484 22.97 26.66 30.79
CA GLN A 484 22.24 25.62 31.49
C GLN A 484 21.32 24.88 30.53
N VAL A 485 20.48 25.59 29.78
CA VAL A 485 19.58 24.98 28.78
C VAL A 485 20.38 24.27 27.68
N ASN A 486 21.42 24.90 27.13
CA ASN A 486 22.26 24.30 26.09
C ASN A 486 23.00 23.06 26.56
N SER A 487 23.38 22.95 27.84
CA SER A 487 24.02 21.74 28.38
C SER A 487 23.12 20.52 28.30
N TYR A 488 21.83 20.69 28.53
CA TYR A 488 20.83 19.63 28.38
C TYR A 488 20.43 19.42 26.91
N ALA A 489 20.26 20.51 26.14
CA ALA A 489 19.94 20.43 24.73
C ALA A 489 21.03 19.68 23.92
N LYS A 490 22.32 19.90 24.21
CA LYS A 490 23.46 19.17 23.62
C LYS A 490 23.44 17.66 23.93
N LYS A 491 22.84 17.25 25.06
CA LYS A 491 22.62 15.85 25.42
C LYS A 491 21.38 15.24 24.73
N GLY A 492 20.66 16.03 23.90
CA GLY A 492 19.48 15.60 23.17
C GLY A 492 18.16 15.72 23.92
N TYR A 493 18.13 16.37 25.06
CA TYR A 493 16.90 16.63 25.82
C TYR A 493 16.12 17.81 25.25
N LYS A 494 14.79 17.79 25.39
CA LYS A 494 13.93 18.95 25.17
C LYS A 494 13.83 19.76 26.46
N VAL A 495 13.92 21.08 26.36
CA VAL A 495 13.84 21.97 27.54
C VAL A 495 12.75 23.00 27.31
N LEU A 496 11.86 23.17 28.29
CA LEU A 496 10.93 24.30 28.37
C LEU A 496 11.28 25.16 29.59
N VAL A 497 11.16 26.43 29.39
CA VAL A 497 11.39 27.40 30.45
C VAL A 497 10.09 28.08 30.87
N LEU A 498 10.04 28.57 32.10
CA LEU A 498 8.87 29.17 32.68
C LEU A 498 9.21 30.51 33.34
N SER A 499 8.36 31.50 33.06
CA SER A 499 8.37 32.81 33.71
C SER A 499 6.96 33.15 34.22
N TYR A 500 6.89 34.05 35.19
CA TYR A 500 5.64 34.46 35.84
C TYR A 500 5.64 35.92 36.22
N LYS A 501 4.46 36.47 36.51
CA LYS A 501 4.29 37.77 37.20
C LYS A 501 2.91 37.90 37.80
N ASN A 502 2.70 38.80 38.75
CA ASN A 502 1.38 39.23 39.18
C ASN A 502 0.80 40.21 38.18
N SER A 503 -0.39 39.92 37.64
CA SER A 503 -1.04 40.73 36.61
C SER A 503 -2.52 40.46 36.55
N ASP A 504 -3.34 41.45 36.24
CA ASP A 504 -4.80 41.29 36.07
C ASP A 504 -5.20 40.95 34.61
N VAL A 505 -4.26 41.05 33.70
CA VAL A 505 -4.47 40.77 32.27
C VAL A 505 -3.30 39.94 31.74
N ILE A 506 -3.55 39.21 30.62
CA ILE A 506 -2.49 38.47 29.91
C ILE A 506 -1.65 39.52 29.15
N ASP A 507 -0.57 39.96 29.78
CA ASP A 507 0.46 40.82 29.17
C ASP A 507 1.82 40.13 29.33
N ASN A 508 2.32 39.53 28.28
CA ASN A 508 3.59 38.81 28.25
C ASN A 508 4.80 39.76 28.11
N LYS A 509 4.93 40.75 29.04
CA LYS A 509 6.08 41.63 29.11
C LYS A 509 6.57 41.74 30.54
N ASN A 510 7.88 41.95 30.70
CA ASN A 510 8.51 42.13 32.02
C ASN A 510 8.22 40.97 32.99
N LEU A 511 8.31 39.75 32.52
CA LEU A 511 8.13 38.54 33.32
C LEU A 511 9.34 38.28 34.22
N ILE A 512 9.16 37.40 35.22
CA ILE A 512 10.16 36.91 36.16
C ILE A 512 10.53 35.48 35.80
N TYR A 513 11.76 35.19 35.40
CA TYR A 513 12.25 33.84 35.15
C TYR A 513 12.27 33.00 36.44
N LEU A 514 11.75 31.79 36.39
CA LEU A 514 11.68 30.89 37.57
C LEU A 514 12.57 29.66 37.39
N GLY A 515 12.63 29.09 36.17
CA GLY A 515 13.40 27.89 35.92
C GLY A 515 12.98 27.13 34.68
N MET A 516 13.46 25.90 34.57
CA MET A 516 13.24 25.03 33.41
C MET A 516 12.80 23.62 33.80
N VAL A 517 12.13 22.94 32.87
CA VAL A 517 11.84 21.50 32.90
C VAL A 517 12.51 20.84 31.73
N VAL A 518 13.17 19.72 31.98
CA VAL A 518 13.92 18.91 31.02
C VAL A 518 13.14 17.63 30.70
N PHE A 519 12.92 17.38 29.43
CA PHE A 519 12.16 16.23 28.95
C PHE A 519 13.04 15.28 28.13
N SER A 520 12.79 13.97 28.27
CA SER A 520 13.43 12.93 27.48
C SER A 520 12.40 12.17 26.63
N ASP A 521 12.78 11.89 25.39
CA ASP A 521 12.00 11.02 24.52
C ASP A 521 12.44 9.57 24.76
N GLN A 522 11.55 8.70 25.19
CA GLN A 522 11.86 7.29 25.43
C GLN A 522 11.93 6.51 24.11
N ILE A 523 13.01 5.77 23.88
CA ILE A 523 13.14 4.86 22.73
C ILE A 523 12.26 3.64 22.97
N ARG A 524 11.60 3.16 21.91
CA ARG A 524 10.83 1.90 21.95
C ARG A 524 11.73 0.71 22.15
N GLU A 525 11.26 -0.28 22.89
CA GLU A 525 11.91 -1.58 22.98
C GLU A 525 12.07 -2.22 21.61
N ASN A 526 13.15 -2.95 21.38
CA ASN A 526 13.47 -3.70 20.15
C ASN A 526 13.79 -2.87 18.88
N VAL A 527 13.69 -1.54 18.88
CA VAL A 527 13.98 -0.71 17.67
C VAL A 527 15.37 -0.99 17.13
N LYS A 528 16.38 -1.10 17.99
CA LYS A 528 17.76 -1.37 17.56
C LYS A 528 17.87 -2.70 16.81
N GLN A 529 17.26 -3.76 17.33
CA GLN A 529 17.27 -5.09 16.68
C GLN A 529 16.60 -5.05 15.29
N VAL A 530 15.47 -4.35 15.19
CA VAL A 530 14.77 -4.20 13.91
C VAL A 530 15.60 -3.39 12.90
N ILE A 531 16.26 -2.32 13.34
CA ILE A 531 17.16 -1.53 12.50
C ILE A 531 18.34 -2.38 11.99
N ASP A 532 18.93 -3.21 12.84
CA ASP A 532 19.99 -4.13 12.43
C ASP A 532 19.48 -5.16 11.41
N THR A 533 18.25 -5.64 11.58
CA THR A 533 17.60 -6.53 10.61
C THR A 533 17.35 -5.81 9.28
N PHE A 534 16.87 -4.57 9.29
CA PHE A 534 16.67 -3.80 8.05
C PHE A 534 17.99 -3.60 7.28
N LYS A 535 19.08 -3.32 7.97
CA LYS A 535 20.42 -3.26 7.35
C LYS A 535 20.83 -4.61 6.75
N ALA A 536 20.57 -5.73 7.45
CA ALA A 536 20.85 -7.07 6.93
C ALA A 536 20.01 -7.42 5.68
N TYR A 537 18.85 -6.75 5.51
CA TYR A 537 18.01 -6.84 4.33
C TYR A 537 18.29 -5.75 3.28
N ASP A 538 19.42 -5.06 3.35
CA ASP A 538 19.82 -4.00 2.40
C ASP A 538 18.76 -2.89 2.30
N ILE A 539 18.24 -2.45 3.46
CA ILE A 539 17.33 -1.32 3.60
C ILE A 539 18.07 -0.23 4.37
N ASP A 540 18.33 0.90 3.70
CA ASP A 540 18.94 2.09 4.32
C ASP A 540 17.90 2.91 5.07
N ILE A 541 18.24 3.40 6.28
CA ILE A 541 17.30 4.13 7.13
C ILE A 541 17.71 5.59 7.19
N LYS A 542 16.73 6.47 6.93
CA LYS A 542 16.91 7.92 6.98
C LYS A 542 15.90 8.55 7.93
N VAL A 543 16.37 9.45 8.79
CA VAL A 543 15.53 10.12 9.79
C VAL A 543 15.19 11.53 9.33
N LEU A 544 13.89 11.81 9.23
CA LEU A 544 13.34 13.11 8.82
C LEU A 544 12.55 13.72 9.96
N SER A 545 13.08 14.74 10.64
CA SER A 545 12.46 15.30 11.85
C SER A 545 12.35 16.83 11.81
N GLY A 546 11.31 17.37 12.44
CA GLY A 546 11.17 18.78 12.75
C GLY A 546 12.05 19.26 13.92
N ASP A 547 12.59 18.31 14.70
CA ASP A 547 13.40 18.58 15.90
C ASP A 547 14.79 19.12 15.57
N ASN A 548 15.51 19.53 16.61
CA ASN A 548 16.90 19.99 16.49
C ASN A 548 17.88 18.83 16.26
N LEU A 549 19.10 19.16 15.80
CA LEU A 549 20.14 18.17 15.47
C LEU A 549 20.53 17.28 16.65
N TYR A 550 20.67 17.86 17.83
CA TYR A 550 21.17 17.11 19.00
C TYR A 550 20.18 16.03 19.45
N THR A 551 18.89 16.35 19.45
CA THR A 551 17.84 15.41 19.77
C THR A 551 17.77 14.26 18.75
N CYS A 552 17.92 14.58 17.44
CA CYS A 552 17.95 13.58 16.39
C CYS A 552 19.19 12.67 16.50
N LYS A 553 20.38 13.25 16.73
CA LYS A 553 21.63 12.49 16.90
C LYS A 553 21.57 11.55 18.07
N ASN A 554 21.10 12.02 19.24
CA ASN A 554 21.00 11.19 20.43
C ASN A 554 20.15 9.93 20.19
N VAL A 555 18.99 10.08 19.56
CA VAL A 555 18.13 8.94 19.22
C VAL A 555 18.81 8.03 18.19
N CYS A 556 19.40 8.58 17.13
CA CYS A 556 20.08 7.80 16.09
C CYS A 556 21.25 6.97 16.65
N ASP A 557 22.08 7.55 17.52
CA ASP A 557 23.22 6.88 18.15
C ASP A 557 22.75 5.71 19.02
N GLN A 558 21.68 5.89 19.80
CA GLN A 558 21.13 4.84 20.65
C GLN A 558 20.55 3.66 19.85
N VAL A 559 19.92 3.94 18.69
CA VAL A 559 19.32 2.89 17.84
C VAL A 559 20.29 2.35 16.79
N GLY A 560 21.52 2.89 16.71
CA GLY A 560 22.55 2.38 15.79
C GLY A 560 22.44 2.91 14.36
N ILE A 561 21.76 4.04 14.11
CA ILE A 561 21.75 4.74 12.82
C ILE A 561 22.98 5.65 12.77
N ASN A 562 23.72 5.66 11.64
CA ASN A 562 24.89 6.53 11.47
C ASN A 562 24.50 8.01 11.52
N SER A 563 24.96 8.72 12.56
CA SER A 563 24.63 10.12 12.86
C SER A 563 25.63 11.15 12.31
N ASN A 564 26.68 10.71 11.58
CA ASN A 564 27.77 11.57 11.12
C ASN A 564 27.36 12.55 10.04
N THR A 565 26.34 12.24 9.25
CA THR A 565 25.88 13.06 8.13
C THR A 565 24.50 13.64 8.41
N SER A 566 24.39 14.96 8.36
CA SER A 566 23.13 15.66 8.66
C SER A 566 22.93 16.88 7.76
N LEU A 567 21.65 17.22 7.45
CA LEU A 567 21.24 18.37 6.66
C LEU A 567 20.09 19.12 7.32
N ILE A 568 20.19 20.45 7.42
CA ILE A 568 19.13 21.30 7.97
C ILE A 568 18.11 21.71 6.91
N GLY A 569 16.84 21.83 7.28
CA GLY A 569 15.75 22.22 6.38
C GLY A 569 15.97 23.52 5.63
N LYS A 570 16.53 24.54 6.25
CA LYS A 570 16.83 25.83 5.59
C LYS A 570 17.78 25.71 4.38
N GLN A 571 18.72 24.75 4.40
CA GLN A 571 19.65 24.52 3.30
C GLN A 571 18.96 23.88 2.09
N ILE A 572 17.89 23.10 2.29
CA ILE A 572 17.18 22.39 1.20
C ILE A 572 16.61 23.36 0.17
N ASN A 573 16.13 24.52 0.61
CA ASN A 573 15.53 25.53 -0.27
C ASN A 573 16.56 26.25 -1.16
N ASN A 574 17.84 26.16 -0.82
CA ASN A 574 18.94 26.81 -1.56
C ASN A 574 19.62 25.83 -2.54
N LEU A 575 19.28 24.52 -2.50
CA LEU A 575 19.87 23.50 -3.35
C LEU A 575 19.06 23.34 -4.65
N THR A 576 19.74 23.09 -5.75
CA THR A 576 19.11 22.64 -6.99
C THR A 576 18.59 21.21 -6.84
N LYS A 577 17.66 20.80 -7.70
CA LYS A 577 17.10 19.45 -7.65
C LYS A 577 18.17 18.36 -7.79
N GLU A 578 19.17 18.58 -8.64
CA GLU A 578 20.26 17.61 -8.86
C GLU A 578 21.22 17.51 -7.66
N GLU A 579 21.54 18.63 -7.03
CA GLU A 579 22.34 18.67 -5.80
C GLU A 579 21.61 17.99 -4.65
N LEU A 580 20.32 18.25 -4.50
CA LEU A 580 19.51 17.60 -3.47
C LEU A 580 19.45 16.10 -3.67
N ILE A 581 19.35 15.59 -4.90
CA ILE A 581 19.39 14.15 -5.22
C ILE A 581 20.71 13.52 -4.77
N LYS A 582 21.85 14.18 -5.04
CA LYS A 582 23.18 13.66 -4.64
C LYS A 582 23.37 13.69 -3.12
N ILE A 583 23.04 14.79 -2.48
CA ILE A 583 23.23 14.98 -1.04
C ILE A 583 22.30 14.06 -0.24
N SER A 584 21.03 13.92 -0.64
CA SER A 584 20.05 13.11 0.08
C SER A 584 20.43 11.62 0.15
N GLN A 585 21.19 11.12 -0.81
CA GLN A 585 21.67 9.73 -0.79
C GLN A 585 22.71 9.49 0.32
N SER A 586 23.59 10.46 0.58
CA SER A 586 24.68 10.34 1.56
C SER A 586 24.29 10.76 2.99
N VAL A 587 23.23 11.53 3.15
CA VAL A 587 22.76 12.06 4.43
C VAL A 587 21.78 11.10 5.08
N ASN A 588 21.94 10.85 6.39
CA ASN A 588 21.04 9.97 7.17
C ASN A 588 20.10 10.75 8.10
N ILE A 589 20.48 11.97 8.52
CA ILE A 589 19.67 12.78 9.43
C ILE A 589 19.31 14.10 8.75
N PHE A 590 18.01 14.34 8.61
CA PHE A 590 17.45 15.60 8.18
C PHE A 590 16.69 16.24 9.34
N TYR A 591 17.05 17.47 9.73
CA TYR A 591 16.54 18.09 10.94
C TYR A 591 15.99 19.52 10.71
N LYS A 592 15.15 19.99 11.64
CA LYS A 592 14.39 21.26 11.52
C LYS A 592 13.65 21.36 10.18
N LEU A 593 12.97 20.27 9.79
CA LEU A 593 12.22 20.18 8.54
C LEU A 593 10.80 20.73 8.69
N SER A 594 10.36 21.46 7.68
CA SER A 594 8.93 21.72 7.46
C SER A 594 8.27 20.49 6.78
N PRO A 595 6.93 20.38 6.78
CA PRO A 595 6.21 19.34 6.05
C PRO A 595 6.55 19.28 4.55
N LEU A 596 6.75 20.44 3.92
CA LEU A 596 7.13 20.55 2.52
C LEU A 596 8.58 20.10 2.27
N ASP A 597 9.49 20.36 3.22
CA ASP A 597 10.87 19.89 3.11
C ASP A 597 10.95 18.36 3.19
N LYS A 598 10.16 17.70 4.07
CA LYS A 598 10.03 16.25 4.13
C LYS A 598 9.62 15.69 2.76
N ALA A 599 8.62 16.29 2.13
CA ALA A 599 8.13 15.87 0.82
C ALA A 599 9.19 16.06 -0.30
N LYS A 600 9.96 17.15 -0.29
CA LYS A 600 11.06 17.39 -1.25
C LYS A 600 12.18 16.36 -1.11
N ILE A 601 12.55 16.00 0.13
CA ILE A 601 13.55 14.97 0.39
C ILE A 601 13.07 13.60 -0.14
N ILE A 602 11.82 13.22 0.13
CA ILE A 602 11.25 11.98 -0.38
C ILE A 602 11.28 11.96 -1.92
N ASP A 603 10.84 13.04 -2.59
CA ASP A 603 10.91 13.14 -4.05
C ASP A 603 12.35 13.01 -4.59
N SER A 604 13.34 13.56 -3.89
CA SER A 604 14.74 13.46 -4.30
C SER A 604 15.30 12.04 -4.14
N LEU A 605 14.93 11.34 -3.06
CA LEU A 605 15.35 9.97 -2.80
C LEU A 605 14.77 8.99 -3.82
N LYS A 606 13.54 9.21 -4.28
CA LYS A 606 12.82 8.36 -5.26
C LYS A 606 13.48 8.33 -6.63
N SER A 607 14.32 9.29 -6.98
CA SER A 607 14.95 9.34 -8.31
C SER A 607 15.71 8.05 -8.67
N ASN A 608 16.33 7.38 -7.70
CA ASN A 608 17.14 6.17 -7.89
C ASN A 608 16.73 4.99 -6.99
N ASN A 609 15.76 5.21 -6.10
CA ASN A 609 15.37 4.26 -5.05
C ASN A 609 13.86 4.09 -4.98
N VAL A 610 13.44 3.02 -4.32
CA VAL A 610 12.06 2.81 -3.90
C VAL A 610 11.98 3.16 -2.41
N VAL A 611 11.24 4.23 -2.10
CA VAL A 611 11.24 4.85 -0.78
C VAL A 611 9.97 4.51 -0.02
N GLY A 612 10.14 3.85 1.14
CA GLY A 612 9.11 3.77 2.17
C GLY A 612 9.21 4.97 3.11
N PHE A 613 8.09 5.56 3.50
CA PHE A 613 8.07 6.59 4.54
C PHE A 613 7.11 6.21 5.66
N LEU A 614 7.61 6.24 6.90
CA LEU A 614 6.85 5.94 8.11
C LEU A 614 6.64 7.21 8.92
N GLY A 615 5.36 7.59 9.10
CA GLY A 615 4.97 8.78 9.85
C GLY A 615 3.57 8.66 10.46
N ASP A 616 3.30 9.41 11.53
CA ASP A 616 2.03 9.38 12.27
C ASP A 616 1.42 10.77 12.50
N GLY A 617 2.18 11.82 12.28
CA GLY A 617 1.74 13.20 12.45
C GLY A 617 0.99 13.80 11.27
N VAL A 618 0.27 14.89 11.50
CA VAL A 618 -0.33 15.72 10.44
C VAL A 618 0.75 16.23 9.47
N ASN A 619 1.91 16.59 10.01
CA ASN A 619 3.06 17.12 9.27
C ASN A 619 3.68 16.10 8.28
N ASP A 620 3.34 14.83 8.40
CA ASP A 620 3.86 13.74 7.58
C ASP A 620 2.97 13.42 6.37
N ALA A 621 1.76 13.94 6.34
CA ALA A 621 0.76 13.56 5.35
C ALA A 621 1.23 13.75 3.89
N VAL A 622 1.90 14.88 3.59
CA VAL A 622 2.41 15.16 2.25
C VAL A 622 3.55 14.20 1.89
N ALA A 623 4.44 13.90 2.83
CA ALA A 623 5.54 12.95 2.64
C ALA A 623 5.03 11.51 2.46
N LEU A 624 4.02 11.09 3.25
CA LEU A 624 3.33 9.80 3.13
C LEU A 624 2.74 9.60 1.73
N LYS A 625 2.06 10.62 1.20
CA LYS A 625 1.44 10.57 -0.14
C LYS A 625 2.48 10.57 -1.27
N LYS A 626 3.65 11.18 -1.06
CA LYS A 626 4.74 11.27 -2.03
C LYS A 626 5.62 10.03 -2.08
N ALA A 627 5.74 9.29 -0.99
CA ALA A 627 6.52 8.05 -0.92
C ALA A 627 5.99 6.99 -1.91
N ASP A 628 6.82 6.02 -2.28
CA ASP A 628 6.37 4.83 -3.04
C ASP A 628 5.54 3.89 -2.19
N VAL A 629 5.80 3.92 -0.87
CA VAL A 629 5.03 3.21 0.15
C VAL A 629 4.86 4.13 1.35
N GLY A 630 3.70 4.79 1.47
CA GLY A 630 3.35 5.54 2.67
C GLY A 630 2.88 4.60 3.77
N ILE A 631 3.51 4.64 4.95
CA ILE A 631 3.24 3.75 6.08
C ILE A 631 2.83 4.59 7.29
N SER A 632 1.71 4.26 7.93
CA SER A 632 1.28 4.93 9.15
C SER A 632 0.80 3.92 10.19
N VAL A 633 0.45 4.39 11.36
CA VAL A 633 0.01 3.56 12.49
C VAL A 633 -1.47 3.81 12.83
N ASN A 634 -2.11 2.87 13.50
CA ASN A 634 -3.56 2.95 13.79
C ASN A 634 -3.96 4.14 14.67
N ASN A 635 -3.09 4.57 15.58
CA ASN A 635 -3.30 5.73 16.45
C ASN A 635 -2.71 7.04 15.89
N ALA A 636 -2.30 7.06 14.63
CA ALA A 636 -1.88 8.25 13.93
C ALA A 636 -3.05 9.24 13.72
N SER A 637 -2.71 10.48 13.37
CA SER A 637 -3.69 11.49 12.96
C SER A 637 -4.53 10.98 11.78
N SER A 638 -5.77 11.44 11.71
CA SER A 638 -6.69 11.04 10.63
C SER A 638 -6.12 11.32 9.25
N LEU A 639 -5.43 12.45 9.09
CA LEU A 639 -4.79 12.83 7.84
C LEU A 639 -3.61 11.91 7.47
N ALA A 640 -2.75 11.56 8.43
CA ALA A 640 -1.67 10.62 8.19
C ALA A 640 -2.20 9.24 7.80
N LYS A 641 -3.22 8.73 8.51
CA LYS A 641 -3.88 7.47 8.14
C LYS A 641 -4.47 7.52 6.74
N GLN A 642 -5.14 8.62 6.36
CA GLN A 642 -5.75 8.77 5.03
C GLN A 642 -4.70 8.81 3.92
N SER A 643 -3.58 9.49 4.15
CA SER A 643 -2.48 9.65 3.20
C SER A 643 -1.60 8.40 3.04
N ALA A 644 -1.59 7.51 4.03
CA ALA A 644 -0.78 6.29 4.01
C ALA A 644 -1.43 5.18 3.17
N ASP A 645 -0.60 4.34 2.55
CA ASP A 645 -0.99 3.13 1.82
C ASP A 645 -1.07 1.90 2.72
N VAL A 646 -0.28 1.89 3.79
CA VAL A 646 -0.12 0.80 4.75
C VAL A 646 -0.40 1.31 6.15
N ILE A 647 -1.19 0.56 6.92
CA ILE A 647 -1.48 0.87 8.33
C ILE A 647 -0.97 -0.27 9.21
N LEU A 648 -0.10 0.06 10.15
CA LEU A 648 0.29 -0.84 11.23
C LEU A 648 -0.76 -0.76 12.35
N LEU A 649 -1.45 -1.87 12.65
CA LEU A 649 -2.48 -1.89 13.69
C LEU A 649 -1.92 -1.74 15.10
N GLU A 650 -0.67 -2.14 15.29
CA GLU A 650 0.12 -1.93 16.49
C GLU A 650 1.37 -1.12 16.11
N LYS A 651 1.80 -0.21 16.98
CA LYS A 651 3.03 0.58 16.77
C LYS A 651 4.27 -0.29 17.01
N ASP A 652 4.39 -1.40 16.26
CA ASP A 652 5.51 -2.33 16.33
C ASP A 652 6.26 -2.38 14.99
N LEU A 653 7.54 -2.04 15.01
CA LEU A 653 8.40 -2.09 13.82
C LEU A 653 8.68 -3.52 13.34
N ASN A 654 8.51 -4.56 14.19
CA ASN A 654 8.60 -5.96 13.77
C ASN A 654 7.53 -6.30 12.73
N ALA A 655 6.34 -5.70 12.84
CA ALA A 655 5.28 -5.87 11.85
C ALA A 655 5.71 -5.37 10.46
N LEU A 656 6.52 -4.30 10.41
CA LEU A 656 7.07 -3.76 9.16
C LEU A 656 8.16 -4.66 8.56
N GLU A 657 9.01 -5.27 9.39
CA GLU A 657 9.96 -6.29 8.96
C GLU A 657 9.25 -7.45 8.24
N HIS A 658 8.20 -7.98 8.87
CA HIS A 658 7.36 -9.00 8.24
C HIS A 658 6.74 -8.53 6.92
N ALA A 659 6.36 -7.24 6.83
CA ALA A 659 5.82 -6.69 5.59
C ALA A 659 6.85 -6.70 4.46
N PHE A 660 8.09 -6.32 4.70
CA PHE A 660 9.16 -6.37 3.70
C PHE A 660 9.47 -7.80 3.27
N ILE A 661 9.57 -8.74 4.20
CA ILE A 661 9.83 -10.16 3.90
C ILE A 661 8.69 -10.74 3.04
N ILE A 662 7.43 -10.52 3.42
CA ILE A 662 6.27 -11.03 2.68
C ILE A 662 6.17 -10.36 1.31
N GLY A 663 6.43 -9.05 1.22
CA GLY A 663 6.47 -8.31 -0.04
C GLY A 663 7.51 -8.88 -1.01
N ARG A 664 8.74 -9.13 -0.53
CA ARG A 664 9.83 -9.73 -1.33
C ARG A 664 9.52 -11.16 -1.79
N LYS A 665 8.94 -11.98 -0.91
CA LYS A 665 8.49 -13.34 -1.27
C LYS A 665 7.41 -13.29 -2.37
N THR A 666 6.46 -12.38 -2.22
CA THR A 666 5.36 -12.21 -3.18
C THR A 666 5.87 -11.76 -4.54
N PHE A 667 6.75 -10.77 -4.57
CA PHE A 667 7.39 -10.28 -5.79
C PHE A 667 8.22 -11.38 -6.47
N SER A 668 9.06 -12.08 -5.70
CA SER A 668 9.90 -13.16 -6.21
C SER A 668 9.07 -14.29 -6.85
N ASN A 669 7.98 -14.74 -6.21
CA ASN A 669 7.12 -15.78 -6.77
C ASN A 669 6.42 -15.33 -8.06
N ALA A 670 6.03 -14.06 -8.15
CA ALA A 670 5.45 -13.51 -9.39
C ALA A 670 6.48 -13.49 -10.54
N ILE A 671 7.71 -13.06 -10.27
CA ILE A 671 8.78 -13.04 -11.29
C ILE A 671 9.19 -14.46 -11.70
N LYS A 672 9.30 -15.41 -10.74
CA LYS A 672 9.55 -16.82 -11.05
C LYS A 672 8.54 -17.34 -12.05
N TYR A 673 7.25 -17.18 -11.75
CA TYR A 673 6.19 -17.63 -12.64
C TYR A 673 6.36 -17.06 -14.06
N ILE A 674 6.53 -15.74 -14.18
CA ILE A 674 6.65 -15.08 -15.49
C ILE A 674 7.86 -15.60 -16.25
N LYS A 675 9.05 -15.65 -15.64
CA LYS A 675 10.27 -16.10 -16.31
C LYS A 675 10.18 -17.56 -16.74
N ILE A 676 9.65 -18.44 -15.90
CA ILE A 676 9.55 -19.87 -16.17
C ILE A 676 8.53 -20.12 -17.28
N THR A 677 7.34 -19.51 -17.18
CA THR A 677 6.30 -19.66 -18.22
C THR A 677 6.78 -19.18 -19.58
N VAL A 678 7.45 -18.01 -19.62
CA VAL A 678 8.01 -17.49 -20.89
C VAL A 678 9.10 -18.42 -21.43
N ALA A 679 9.97 -18.97 -20.57
CA ALA A 679 11.03 -19.90 -20.99
C ALA A 679 10.46 -21.22 -21.55
N SER A 680 9.47 -21.79 -20.87
CA SER A 680 8.82 -23.03 -21.28
C SER A 680 8.05 -22.85 -22.60
N ASN A 681 7.27 -21.78 -22.72
CA ASN A 681 6.52 -21.49 -23.94
C ASN A 681 7.46 -21.25 -25.14
N PHE A 682 8.57 -20.55 -24.91
CA PHE A 682 9.60 -20.37 -25.95
C PHE A 682 10.24 -21.71 -26.36
N GLY A 683 10.53 -22.60 -25.39
CA GLY A 683 11.08 -23.92 -25.66
C GLY A 683 10.12 -24.80 -26.49
N ILE A 684 8.84 -24.85 -26.13
CA ILE A 684 7.81 -25.59 -26.85
C ILE A 684 7.66 -25.04 -28.28
N LEU A 685 7.61 -23.71 -28.42
CA LEU A 685 7.50 -23.05 -29.75
C LEU A 685 8.66 -23.40 -30.65
N LEU A 686 9.88 -23.36 -30.14
CA LEU A 686 11.07 -23.69 -30.93
C LEU A 686 11.11 -25.19 -31.25
N THR A 687 10.68 -26.04 -30.34
CA THR A 687 10.54 -27.49 -30.61
C THR A 687 9.56 -27.76 -31.74
N LEU A 688 8.35 -27.15 -31.70
CA LEU A 688 7.34 -27.31 -32.72
C LEU A 688 7.80 -26.77 -34.08
N LEU A 689 8.52 -25.65 -34.11
CA LEU A 689 9.12 -25.09 -35.31
C LEU A 689 10.11 -26.09 -35.95
N LEU A 690 11.06 -26.60 -35.15
CA LEU A 690 12.03 -27.59 -35.62
C LEU A 690 11.35 -28.89 -36.08
N ALA A 691 10.37 -29.38 -35.36
CA ALA A 691 9.60 -30.57 -35.73
C ALA A 691 8.86 -30.33 -37.04
N THR A 692 8.23 -29.18 -37.23
CA THR A 692 7.53 -28.85 -38.51
C THR A 692 8.52 -28.79 -39.69
N ILE A 693 9.77 -28.41 -39.45
CA ILE A 693 10.82 -28.46 -40.50
C ILE A 693 11.22 -29.90 -40.83
N LEU A 694 11.38 -30.78 -39.84
CA LEU A 694 11.97 -32.11 -40.00
C LEU A 694 10.96 -33.19 -40.42
N PHE A 695 9.77 -33.19 -39.81
CA PHE A 695 8.78 -34.23 -40.03
C PHE A 695 7.72 -33.79 -41.04
N LYS A 696 7.14 -34.80 -41.81
CA LYS A 696 6.04 -34.54 -42.75
C LYS A 696 4.66 -34.58 -42.07
N PHE A 697 4.60 -34.86 -40.79
CA PHE A 697 3.37 -34.94 -39.99
C PHE A 697 3.49 -34.01 -38.80
N GLU A 698 2.38 -33.63 -38.20
CA GLU A 698 2.31 -32.84 -36.98
C GLU A 698 2.67 -33.72 -35.79
N VAL A 699 3.66 -33.29 -34.99
CA VAL A 699 4.16 -34.04 -33.81
C VAL A 699 3.23 -33.97 -32.61
N MET A 700 2.27 -33.07 -32.62
CA MET A 700 1.21 -32.94 -31.62
C MET A 700 -0.05 -32.42 -32.29
N SER A 701 -1.20 -33.00 -31.98
CA SER A 701 -2.48 -32.56 -32.54
C SER A 701 -2.95 -31.22 -31.90
N PRO A 702 -3.81 -30.46 -32.61
CA PRO A 702 -4.39 -29.23 -32.08
C PRO A 702 -5.06 -29.39 -30.69
N ILE A 703 -5.81 -30.49 -30.52
CA ILE A 703 -6.50 -30.79 -29.25
C ILE A 703 -5.50 -31.09 -28.13
N GLN A 704 -4.44 -31.85 -28.43
CA GLN A 704 -3.40 -32.17 -27.44
C GLN A 704 -2.68 -30.91 -26.97
N LEU A 705 -2.39 -29.97 -27.88
CA LEU A 705 -1.80 -28.65 -27.52
C LEU A 705 -2.70 -27.86 -26.57
N LEU A 706 -4.00 -27.84 -26.79
CA LEU A 706 -4.97 -27.14 -25.92
C LEU A 706 -5.08 -27.81 -24.55
N ILE A 707 -5.14 -29.15 -24.50
CA ILE A 707 -5.18 -29.90 -23.23
C ILE A 707 -3.88 -29.68 -22.45
N GLN A 708 -2.74 -29.71 -23.12
CA GLN A 708 -1.44 -29.43 -22.51
C GLN A 708 -1.39 -28.03 -21.86
N ASN A 709 -1.85 -27.00 -22.57
CA ASN A 709 -1.89 -25.63 -22.04
C ASN A 709 -2.79 -25.54 -20.80
N LEU A 710 -3.95 -26.17 -20.85
CA LEU A 710 -4.87 -26.19 -19.71
C LEU A 710 -4.21 -26.82 -18.47
N ILE A 711 -3.50 -27.95 -18.65
CA ILE A 711 -2.75 -28.60 -17.56
C ILE A 711 -1.67 -27.67 -17.02
N PHE A 712 -0.93 -26.98 -17.89
CA PHE A 712 0.14 -26.06 -17.49
C PHE A 712 -0.37 -24.85 -16.72
N ASP A 713 -1.45 -24.24 -17.17
CA ASP A 713 -2.04 -23.10 -16.48
C ASP A 713 -2.50 -23.45 -15.08
N PHE A 714 -3.18 -24.59 -14.91
CA PHE A 714 -3.57 -25.04 -13.57
C PHE A 714 -2.38 -25.46 -12.70
N ALA A 715 -1.36 -26.10 -13.27
CA ALA A 715 -0.15 -26.46 -12.54
C ALA A 715 0.60 -25.22 -12.05
N ASN A 716 0.64 -24.18 -12.86
CA ASN A 716 1.33 -22.93 -12.54
C ASN A 716 0.64 -22.08 -11.46
N LEU A 717 -0.68 -22.25 -11.19
CA LEU A 717 -1.37 -21.55 -10.10
C LEU A 717 -0.72 -21.79 -8.73
N ILE A 718 0.02 -22.87 -8.58
CA ILE A 718 0.65 -23.26 -7.32
C ILE A 718 1.90 -22.43 -6.97
N PHE A 719 2.48 -21.65 -7.92
CA PHE A 719 3.65 -20.81 -7.65
C PHE A 719 3.46 -19.82 -6.50
N VAL A 720 2.22 -19.45 -6.22
CA VAL A 720 1.84 -18.58 -5.10
C VAL A 720 2.28 -19.14 -3.73
N PHE A 721 2.41 -20.49 -3.65
CA PHE A 721 2.77 -21.19 -2.40
C PHE A 721 4.24 -21.65 -2.38
N ASP A 722 5.03 -21.34 -3.42
CA ASP A 722 6.40 -21.81 -3.46
C ASP A 722 7.31 -21.12 -2.41
N ASN A 723 8.34 -21.85 -2.00
CA ASN A 723 9.38 -21.34 -1.12
C ASN A 723 10.30 -20.38 -1.89
N VAL A 724 10.71 -19.31 -1.23
CA VAL A 724 11.65 -18.33 -1.79
C VAL A 724 12.99 -18.45 -1.06
N ASP A 725 14.07 -18.48 -1.82
CA ASP A 725 15.41 -18.55 -1.29
C ASP A 725 15.80 -17.29 -0.49
N GLU A 726 16.58 -17.45 0.57
CA GLU A 726 17.02 -16.34 1.42
C GLU A 726 17.78 -15.26 0.65
N SER A 727 18.53 -15.64 -0.40
CA SER A 727 19.26 -14.72 -1.26
C SER A 727 18.34 -13.68 -1.91
N SER A 728 17.15 -14.12 -2.34
CA SER A 728 16.13 -13.26 -2.95
C SER A 728 15.38 -12.41 -1.92
N ILE A 729 15.33 -12.84 -0.63
CA ILE A 729 14.70 -12.07 0.45
C ILE A 729 15.64 -10.99 0.97
N LYS A 730 16.93 -11.24 1.02
CA LYS A 730 17.94 -10.31 1.58
C LYS A 730 18.12 -9.04 0.76
N LYS A 731 17.80 -9.05 -0.53
CA LYS A 731 17.96 -7.87 -1.41
C LYS A 731 16.63 -7.33 -1.90
N PRO A 732 16.50 -5.99 -2.04
CA PRO A 732 15.33 -5.39 -2.68
C PRO A 732 15.17 -5.89 -4.11
N GLN A 733 13.97 -6.31 -4.47
CA GLN A 733 13.67 -6.83 -5.79
C GLN A 733 13.26 -5.69 -6.73
N LYS A 734 13.91 -5.59 -7.90
CA LYS A 734 13.57 -4.60 -8.94
C LYS A 734 13.02 -5.29 -10.18
N TRP A 735 12.04 -4.67 -10.81
CA TRP A 735 11.48 -5.16 -12.07
C TRP A 735 12.49 -4.98 -13.21
N ASN A 736 13.03 -6.10 -13.71
CA ASN A 736 13.97 -6.09 -14.83
C ASN A 736 13.43 -6.87 -16.04
N ILE A 737 12.69 -6.18 -16.90
CA ILE A 737 12.10 -6.76 -18.12
C ILE A 737 13.19 -7.26 -19.08
N LYS A 738 14.34 -6.56 -19.16
CA LYS A 738 15.44 -6.92 -20.07
C LYS A 738 16.04 -8.29 -19.77
N SER A 739 15.88 -8.82 -18.55
CA SER A 739 16.40 -10.15 -18.18
C SER A 739 15.49 -11.31 -18.62
N ILE A 740 14.22 -11.04 -18.98
CA ILE A 740 13.24 -12.10 -19.30
C ILE A 740 13.56 -12.78 -20.63
N ILE A 741 13.90 -12.01 -21.67
CA ILE A 741 14.20 -12.58 -23.00
C ILE A 741 15.45 -13.48 -22.98
N PRO A 742 16.62 -13.04 -22.46
CA PRO A 742 17.78 -13.93 -22.36
C PRO A 742 17.49 -15.17 -21.49
N PHE A 743 16.72 -15.00 -20.40
CA PHE A 743 16.33 -16.12 -19.56
C PHE A 743 15.51 -17.15 -20.34
N ALA A 744 14.55 -16.70 -21.13
CA ALA A 744 13.69 -17.56 -21.94
C ALA A 744 14.49 -18.32 -23.02
N ILE A 745 15.38 -17.63 -23.71
CA ILE A 745 16.19 -18.26 -24.78
C ILE A 745 17.08 -19.36 -24.19
N PHE A 746 17.84 -19.06 -23.13
CA PHE A 746 18.77 -20.04 -22.56
C PHE A 746 18.04 -21.24 -21.95
N ASN A 747 17.03 -20.97 -21.09
CA ASN A 747 16.40 -22.06 -20.34
C ASN A 747 15.35 -22.82 -21.16
N GLY A 748 14.76 -22.21 -22.18
CA GLY A 748 13.89 -22.90 -23.15
C GLY A 748 14.61 -23.93 -24.00
N LEU A 749 15.93 -23.82 -24.20
CA LEU A 749 16.73 -24.85 -24.91
C LEU A 749 16.67 -26.23 -24.26
N THR A 750 16.43 -26.29 -22.93
CA THR A 750 16.26 -27.60 -22.27
C THR A 750 15.13 -28.40 -22.91
N GLN A 751 13.95 -27.79 -23.09
CA GLN A 751 12.80 -28.44 -23.70
C GLN A 751 13.13 -28.89 -25.12
N VAL A 752 13.80 -28.04 -25.91
CA VAL A 752 14.18 -28.35 -27.30
C VAL A 752 15.07 -29.58 -27.35
N ILE A 753 16.10 -29.64 -26.52
CA ILE A 753 17.09 -30.72 -26.52
C ILE A 753 16.43 -32.06 -26.14
N ILE A 754 15.60 -32.04 -25.08
CA ILE A 754 14.96 -33.26 -24.58
C ILE A 754 13.92 -33.76 -25.58
N SER A 755 13.02 -32.89 -26.05
CA SER A 755 11.99 -33.29 -27.01
C SER A 755 12.59 -33.75 -28.34
N PHE A 756 13.67 -33.08 -28.79
CA PHE A 756 14.37 -33.54 -30.01
C PHE A 756 15.02 -34.91 -29.82
N THR A 757 15.58 -35.18 -28.65
CA THR A 757 16.14 -36.50 -28.30
C THR A 757 15.02 -37.55 -28.31
N ASN A 758 13.87 -37.24 -27.70
CA ASN A 758 12.70 -38.12 -27.76
C ASN A 758 12.24 -38.38 -29.21
N PHE A 759 12.18 -37.37 -30.06
CA PHE A 759 11.85 -37.54 -31.49
C PHE A 759 12.80 -38.47 -32.22
N MET A 760 14.11 -38.36 -31.99
CA MET A 760 15.10 -39.28 -32.59
C MET A 760 14.93 -40.71 -32.09
N ILE A 761 14.66 -40.91 -30.79
CA ILE A 761 14.41 -42.21 -30.22
C ILE A 761 13.12 -42.84 -30.80
N LEU A 762 12.03 -42.09 -30.92
CA LEU A 762 10.79 -42.56 -31.50
C LEU A 762 10.95 -42.93 -32.99
N TYR A 763 11.58 -42.01 -33.75
CA TYR A 763 11.69 -42.17 -35.21
C TYR A 763 12.67 -43.31 -35.62
N PHE A 764 13.87 -43.36 -35.02
CA PHE A 764 14.92 -44.34 -35.36
C PHE A 764 14.88 -45.55 -34.43
N GLY A 765 14.66 -45.38 -33.11
CA GLY A 765 14.72 -46.47 -32.13
C GLY A 765 13.46 -47.38 -32.19
N PHE A 766 12.29 -46.76 -32.17
CA PHE A 766 11.02 -47.46 -32.23
C PHE A 766 10.46 -47.58 -33.66
N ASN A 767 11.14 -47.02 -34.65
CA ASN A 767 10.75 -47.04 -36.08
C ASN A 767 9.33 -46.48 -36.35
N ILE A 768 8.90 -45.47 -35.52
CA ILE A 768 7.60 -44.80 -35.62
C ILE A 768 7.79 -43.63 -36.62
N LYS A 769 7.58 -43.89 -37.91
CA LYS A 769 7.88 -42.95 -39.00
C LYS A 769 6.71 -42.06 -39.42
N GLY A 770 5.52 -42.26 -38.83
CA GLY A 770 4.33 -41.46 -39.18
C GLY A 770 3.82 -41.77 -40.60
N LEU A 771 3.87 -43.05 -41.01
CA LEU A 771 3.44 -43.48 -42.32
C LEU A 771 1.91 -43.74 -42.40
N ASP A 772 1.31 -44.04 -41.26
CA ASP A 772 -0.09 -44.30 -41.04
C ASP A 772 -0.65 -43.52 -39.85
N THR A 773 -1.96 -43.36 -39.77
CA THR A 773 -2.62 -42.60 -38.70
C THR A 773 -2.30 -43.13 -37.29
N TYR A 774 -2.19 -44.45 -37.15
CA TYR A 774 -1.86 -45.07 -35.86
C TYR A 774 -0.43 -44.70 -35.40
N SER A 775 0.57 -44.73 -36.29
CA SER A 775 1.93 -44.34 -35.96
C SER A 775 2.05 -42.85 -35.65
N ILE A 776 1.27 -41.97 -36.33
CA ILE A 776 1.23 -40.55 -36.04
C ILE A 776 0.65 -40.28 -34.63
N GLU A 777 -0.53 -40.87 -34.33
CA GLU A 777 -1.19 -40.74 -33.03
C GLU A 777 -0.33 -41.29 -31.87
N LEU A 778 0.40 -42.39 -32.12
CA LEU A 778 1.36 -42.96 -31.17
C LEU A 778 2.53 -42.02 -30.90
N PHE A 779 3.12 -41.41 -31.94
CA PHE A 779 4.21 -40.42 -31.82
C PHE A 779 3.74 -39.20 -31.04
N GLN A 780 2.56 -38.67 -31.36
CA GLN A 780 1.92 -37.55 -30.72
C GLN A 780 1.66 -37.80 -29.23
N THR A 781 1.22 -39.05 -28.89
CA THR A 781 0.99 -39.42 -27.48
C THR A 781 2.26 -39.45 -26.68
N CYS A 782 3.34 -39.98 -27.22
CA CYS A 782 4.65 -40.02 -26.58
C CYS A 782 5.18 -38.60 -26.33
N TYR A 783 5.08 -37.72 -27.34
CA TYR A 783 5.54 -36.36 -27.20
C TYR A 783 4.69 -35.57 -26.19
N PHE A 784 3.37 -35.76 -26.19
CA PHE A 784 2.47 -35.11 -25.20
C PHE A 784 2.86 -35.43 -23.77
N ILE A 785 3.10 -36.69 -23.43
CA ILE A 785 3.49 -37.13 -22.08
C ILE A 785 4.88 -36.56 -21.73
N GLU A 786 5.87 -36.72 -22.61
CA GLU A 786 7.22 -36.19 -22.39
C GLU A 786 7.20 -34.69 -22.19
N CYS A 787 6.49 -33.94 -23.02
CA CYS A 787 6.43 -32.49 -22.95
C CYS A 787 5.87 -31.98 -21.63
N ILE A 788 4.83 -32.62 -21.09
CA ILE A 788 4.25 -32.25 -19.79
C ILE A 788 5.22 -32.57 -18.65
N LEU A 789 5.84 -33.76 -18.65
CA LEU A 789 6.75 -34.16 -17.58
C LEU A 789 8.03 -33.30 -17.58
N THR A 790 8.62 -33.07 -18.75
CA THR A 790 9.77 -32.18 -18.90
C THR A 790 9.46 -30.75 -18.47
N HIS A 791 8.26 -30.23 -18.78
CA HIS A 791 7.81 -28.91 -18.30
C HIS A 791 7.72 -28.88 -16.77
N ILE A 792 7.18 -29.89 -16.12
CA ILE A 792 7.14 -30.02 -14.66
C ILE A 792 8.57 -30.05 -14.09
N MET A 793 9.48 -30.78 -14.72
CA MET A 793 10.89 -30.84 -14.32
C MET A 793 11.56 -29.46 -14.43
N ILE A 794 11.37 -28.77 -15.55
CA ILE A 794 11.87 -27.40 -15.78
C ILE A 794 11.36 -26.45 -14.71
N ILE A 795 10.08 -26.50 -14.35
CA ILE A 795 9.52 -25.69 -13.26
C ILE A 795 10.26 -25.94 -11.95
N LEU A 796 10.46 -27.20 -11.58
CA LEU A 796 11.11 -27.58 -10.33
C LEU A 796 12.59 -27.16 -10.28
N VAL A 797 13.27 -27.09 -11.42
CA VAL A 797 14.67 -26.66 -11.52
C VAL A 797 14.81 -25.14 -11.53
N LEU A 798 14.00 -24.45 -12.35
CA LEU A 798 14.16 -23.01 -12.57
C LEU A 798 13.59 -22.13 -11.45
N ARG A 799 12.87 -22.70 -10.49
CA ARG A 799 12.33 -21.95 -9.34
C ARG A 799 13.38 -21.39 -8.39
N THR A 800 14.64 -21.87 -8.47
CA THR A 800 15.74 -21.55 -7.57
C THR A 800 17.05 -21.34 -8.34
N ASP A 801 17.91 -20.45 -7.84
CA ASP A 801 19.28 -20.27 -8.31
C ASP A 801 20.23 -21.35 -7.76
N LYS A 802 19.82 -22.08 -6.72
CA LYS A 802 20.57 -23.16 -6.08
C LYS A 802 20.35 -24.49 -6.80
N LEU A 803 21.13 -25.51 -6.44
CA LEU A 803 20.90 -26.87 -6.92
C LEU A 803 19.53 -27.37 -6.46
N SER A 804 18.64 -27.63 -7.40
CA SER A 804 17.28 -28.10 -7.11
C SER A 804 17.29 -29.45 -6.40
N PHE A 805 16.24 -29.74 -5.66
CA PHE A 805 16.05 -30.95 -4.83
C PHE A 805 17.02 -31.10 -3.64
N PHE A 806 18.26 -30.64 -3.73
CA PHE A 806 19.27 -30.81 -2.68
C PHE A 806 19.45 -29.57 -1.80
N LYS A 807 19.63 -28.38 -2.42
CA LYS A 807 19.90 -27.14 -1.69
C LYS A 807 18.67 -26.23 -1.53
N SER A 808 17.64 -26.44 -2.35
CA SER A 808 16.40 -25.69 -2.28
C SER A 808 15.23 -26.61 -2.65
N ILE A 809 14.45 -27.00 -1.65
CA ILE A 809 13.31 -27.89 -1.83
C ILE A 809 12.06 -27.05 -2.09
N ALA A 810 11.26 -27.46 -3.08
CA ALA A 810 9.96 -26.86 -3.36
C ALA A 810 8.99 -27.00 -2.18
N SER A 811 8.00 -26.14 -2.10
CA SER A 811 6.98 -26.26 -1.06
C SER A 811 6.20 -27.59 -1.19
N LYS A 812 5.72 -28.14 -0.07
CA LYS A 812 4.92 -29.38 -0.07
C LYS A 812 3.72 -29.27 -1.02
N GLN A 813 3.05 -28.10 -1.04
CA GLN A 813 1.93 -27.85 -1.92
C GLN A 813 2.32 -27.95 -3.40
N MET A 814 3.49 -27.39 -3.75
CA MET A 814 4.00 -27.45 -5.12
C MET A 814 4.34 -28.87 -5.54
N LEU A 815 5.02 -29.65 -4.70
CA LEU A 815 5.35 -31.06 -4.99
C LEU A 815 4.08 -31.92 -5.18
N ILE A 816 3.09 -31.78 -4.29
CA ILE A 816 1.81 -32.50 -4.38
C ILE A 816 1.08 -32.11 -5.67
N SER A 817 1.04 -30.81 -6.02
CA SER A 817 0.39 -30.36 -7.26
C SER A 817 1.07 -30.89 -8.51
N MET A 818 2.41 -30.86 -8.57
CA MET A 818 3.16 -31.37 -9.72
C MET A 818 2.95 -32.88 -9.89
N LEU A 819 2.96 -33.64 -8.78
CA LEU A 819 2.62 -35.08 -8.82
C LEU A 819 1.18 -35.29 -9.29
N PHE A 820 0.23 -34.50 -8.79
CA PHE A 820 -1.18 -34.59 -9.19
C PHE A 820 -1.34 -34.38 -10.71
N PHE A 821 -0.74 -33.34 -11.27
CA PHE A 821 -0.83 -33.06 -12.71
C PHE A 821 -0.08 -34.08 -13.55
N SER A 822 1.00 -34.67 -13.06
CA SER A 822 1.64 -35.83 -13.73
C SER A 822 0.68 -37.02 -13.80
N VAL A 823 -0.02 -37.35 -12.72
CA VAL A 823 -1.03 -38.42 -12.69
C VAL A 823 -2.21 -38.11 -13.62
N VAL A 824 -2.70 -36.84 -13.62
CA VAL A 824 -3.78 -36.39 -14.51
C VAL A 824 -3.39 -36.58 -15.99
N CYS A 825 -2.14 -36.25 -16.37
CA CYS A 825 -1.61 -36.46 -17.70
C CYS A 825 -1.74 -37.90 -18.13
N PHE A 826 -1.27 -38.86 -17.31
CA PHE A 826 -1.39 -40.28 -17.61
C PHE A 826 -2.86 -40.76 -17.64
N MET A 827 -3.70 -40.25 -16.73
CA MET A 827 -5.13 -40.58 -16.72
C MET A 827 -5.84 -40.13 -17.99
N ILE A 828 -5.56 -38.91 -18.47
CA ILE A 828 -6.14 -38.37 -19.72
C ILE A 828 -5.76 -39.29 -20.89
N VAL A 829 -4.49 -39.66 -21.02
CA VAL A 829 -4.00 -40.53 -22.07
C VAL A 829 -4.66 -41.91 -21.96
N PHE A 830 -4.71 -42.50 -20.77
CA PHE A 830 -5.32 -43.85 -20.55
C PHE A 830 -6.82 -43.87 -20.92
N ILE A 831 -7.59 -42.92 -20.41
CA ILE A 831 -9.02 -42.81 -20.65
C ILE A 831 -9.28 -42.57 -22.15
N SER A 832 -8.61 -41.58 -22.75
CA SER A 832 -8.82 -41.22 -24.16
C SER A 832 -8.42 -42.33 -25.11
N SER A 833 -7.32 -43.05 -24.82
CA SER A 833 -6.89 -44.19 -25.64
C SER A 833 -7.86 -45.39 -25.55
N SER A 834 -8.45 -45.64 -24.36
CA SER A 834 -9.44 -46.68 -24.14
C SER A 834 -10.73 -46.46 -24.96
N PHE A 835 -11.11 -45.21 -25.16
CA PHE A 835 -12.28 -44.83 -25.97
C PHE A 835 -11.96 -44.50 -27.43
N ASN A 836 -10.68 -44.65 -27.87
CA ASN A 836 -10.19 -44.21 -29.19
C ASN A 836 -10.58 -42.75 -29.51
N SER A 837 -10.56 -41.89 -28.49
CA SER A 837 -10.95 -40.48 -28.60
C SER A 837 -9.72 -39.58 -28.54
N LEU A 838 -9.85 -38.35 -29.07
CA LEU A 838 -8.84 -37.28 -28.97
C LEU A 838 -7.46 -37.62 -29.57
N GLY A 839 -7.32 -38.68 -30.37
CA GLY A 839 -6.06 -39.03 -31.03
C GLY A 839 -4.95 -39.53 -30.10
N PHE A 840 -5.29 -40.06 -28.90
CA PHE A 840 -4.33 -40.73 -28.02
C PHE A 840 -4.32 -42.25 -28.23
N LYS A 841 -3.12 -42.84 -28.18
CA LYS A 841 -2.91 -44.27 -28.25
C LYS A 841 -2.15 -44.81 -27.04
N MET A 842 -2.47 -46.04 -26.63
CA MET A 842 -1.76 -46.70 -25.53
C MET A 842 -0.35 -47.13 -25.95
N MET A 843 0.60 -46.89 -25.09
CA MET A 843 2.01 -47.28 -25.22
C MET A 843 2.25 -48.70 -24.64
N ILE A 844 1.32 -49.64 -24.89
CA ILE A 844 1.40 -51.01 -24.39
C ILE A 844 1.25 -51.97 -25.60
N GLY A 845 2.07 -53.00 -25.62
CA GLY A 845 2.10 -53.96 -26.72
C GLY A 845 3.34 -53.81 -27.62
N ASN A 846 3.35 -54.56 -28.71
CA ASN A 846 4.45 -54.56 -29.68
C ASN A 846 4.08 -53.73 -30.91
N PHE A 847 5.01 -52.85 -31.32
CA PHE A 847 4.95 -52.13 -32.60
C PHE A 847 6.23 -52.44 -33.38
N ASN A 848 6.09 -52.97 -34.61
CA ASN A 848 7.22 -53.38 -35.45
C ASN A 848 8.22 -54.35 -34.73
N ASN A 849 7.71 -55.31 -33.97
CA ASN A 849 8.49 -56.24 -33.14
C ASN A 849 9.24 -55.60 -31.94
N ILE A 850 8.99 -54.34 -31.61
CA ILE A 850 9.57 -53.67 -30.45
C ILE A 850 8.47 -53.48 -29.41
N ASN A 851 8.75 -53.88 -28.16
CA ASN A 851 7.83 -53.64 -27.04
C ASN A 851 7.81 -52.17 -26.66
N LEU A 852 6.67 -51.50 -26.85
CA LEU A 852 6.45 -50.09 -26.58
C LEU A 852 6.62 -49.74 -25.08
N SER A 853 6.45 -50.70 -24.19
CA SER A 853 6.60 -50.47 -22.74
C SER A 853 8.02 -50.05 -22.36
N TRP A 854 9.05 -50.33 -23.16
CA TRP A 854 10.41 -49.85 -22.94
C TRP A 854 10.52 -48.31 -23.00
N TRP A 855 9.59 -47.67 -23.73
CA TRP A 855 9.59 -46.19 -23.80
C TRP A 855 9.37 -45.56 -22.43
N PHE A 856 8.64 -46.17 -21.50
CA PHE A 856 8.48 -45.61 -20.15
C PHE A 856 9.82 -45.57 -19.36
N LEU A 857 10.68 -46.56 -19.55
CA LEU A 857 12.02 -46.52 -18.96
C LEU A 857 12.92 -45.44 -19.61
N ILE A 858 12.79 -45.30 -20.92
CA ILE A 858 13.48 -44.24 -21.67
C ILE A 858 12.96 -42.86 -21.24
N LEU A 859 11.66 -42.68 -21.06
CA LEU A 859 11.05 -41.48 -20.56
C LEU A 859 11.62 -41.10 -19.20
N LEU A 860 11.75 -42.04 -18.29
CA LEU A 860 12.38 -41.76 -16.98
C LEU A 860 13.85 -41.34 -17.14
N GLY A 861 14.59 -41.93 -18.07
CA GLY A 861 15.94 -41.48 -18.43
C GLY A 861 15.96 -40.06 -19.01
N LEU A 862 15.00 -39.73 -19.87
CA LEU A 862 14.85 -38.39 -20.46
C LEU A 862 14.55 -37.32 -19.39
N GLU A 863 13.74 -37.62 -18.37
CA GLU A 863 13.46 -36.69 -17.28
C GLU A 863 14.69 -36.45 -16.38
N ILE A 864 15.50 -37.50 -16.13
CA ILE A 864 16.79 -37.33 -15.42
C ILE A 864 17.73 -36.46 -16.26
N LEU A 865 17.78 -36.71 -17.58
CA LEU A 865 18.58 -35.90 -18.51
C LEU A 865 18.09 -34.45 -18.56
N ALA A 866 16.77 -34.20 -18.52
CA ALA A 866 16.15 -32.87 -18.44
C ALA A 866 16.59 -32.12 -17.19
N TRP A 867 16.61 -32.80 -16.04
CA TRP A 867 17.12 -32.23 -14.81
C TRP A 867 18.59 -31.82 -14.95
N ILE A 868 19.47 -32.71 -15.43
CA ILE A 868 20.91 -32.46 -15.57
C ILE A 868 21.16 -31.29 -16.53
N ILE A 869 20.54 -31.31 -17.73
CA ILE A 869 20.70 -30.26 -18.74
C ILE A 869 20.18 -28.92 -18.21
N SER A 870 19.02 -28.89 -17.55
CA SER A 870 18.49 -27.66 -16.95
C SER A 870 19.45 -27.08 -15.90
N GLU A 871 20.05 -27.91 -15.05
CA GLU A 871 21.02 -27.45 -14.05
C GLU A 871 22.30 -26.90 -14.71
N ILE A 872 22.77 -27.54 -15.79
CA ILE A 872 23.93 -27.04 -16.55
C ILE A 872 23.63 -25.70 -17.22
N ILE A 873 22.50 -25.59 -17.92
CA ILE A 873 22.09 -24.36 -18.61
C ILE A 873 21.89 -23.24 -17.60
N LYS A 874 21.24 -23.53 -16.47
CA LYS A 874 21.09 -22.60 -15.35
C LYS A 874 22.43 -22.06 -14.85
N LYS A 875 23.41 -22.95 -14.66
CA LYS A 875 24.76 -22.55 -14.20
C LYS A 875 25.47 -21.69 -15.25
N ILE A 876 25.35 -22.01 -16.53
CA ILE A 876 25.91 -21.21 -17.64
C ILE A 876 25.26 -19.82 -17.64
N TYR A 877 23.93 -19.75 -17.54
CA TYR A 877 23.20 -18.48 -17.47
C TYR A 877 23.64 -17.61 -16.30
N LEU A 878 23.76 -18.19 -15.09
CA LEU A 878 24.23 -17.48 -13.89
C LEU A 878 25.66 -16.94 -14.05
N ASN A 879 26.54 -17.68 -14.70
CA ASN A 879 27.94 -17.24 -14.95
C ASN A 879 27.99 -16.03 -15.90
N ILE A 880 27.09 -15.99 -16.91
CA ILE A 880 27.05 -14.92 -17.92
C ILE A 880 26.35 -13.67 -17.38
N PHE A 881 25.17 -13.84 -16.81
CA PHE A 881 24.31 -12.70 -16.44
C PHE A 881 24.39 -12.30 -14.98
N LYS A 882 24.97 -13.11 -14.09
CA LYS A 882 25.15 -12.89 -12.64
C LYS A 882 23.84 -12.58 -11.86
N ASN A 883 22.70 -12.70 -12.50
CA ASN A 883 21.38 -12.45 -11.94
C ASN A 883 20.44 -13.60 -12.32
N TRP A 884 19.70 -14.12 -11.32
CA TRP A 884 18.73 -15.18 -11.57
C TRP A 884 17.28 -14.63 -11.63
N ILE A 885 16.81 -14.09 -10.53
CA ILE A 885 15.46 -13.56 -10.37
C ILE A 885 15.52 -12.17 -9.76
#